data_9729ee5caaa5ad4ced429ac8611bcb8f
#
_entry.id   9729ee5caaa5ad4ced429ac8611bcb8f
#
_cell.length_a   1.000
_cell.length_b   1.000
_cell.length_c   1.000
_cell.angle_alpha   90.00
_cell.angle_beta   90.00
_cell.angle_gamma   90.00
#
_symmetry.space_group_name_H-M   'P 1'
#
loop_
_entity.id
_entity.type
_entity.pdbx_description
1 polymer ?
#
loop_
_entity_poly.entity_id
_entity_poly.type
_entity_poly.pdbx_seq_one_letter_code
_entity_poly.pdbx_strand_id
1 'polypeptide(L)'
;MQQLRLLHGGDYNPEQWLDRPDILAQDIELMKKAHVNTVTLGVFSWSTLEPQEGVFELDWLADIIHNLYANGIYTILATPSAARPAWMAHQYPEVRRVRADRVRELYNRRQNYCYTSPVYREKVRIIDQKLAQRFGNDPAVLLWHISNEMSGDCHCELCQAAFRCWLKERYGSLDALNKAWNARFWSHDYTAWEQIESPAPQGENAVQGLALDWKRFVSDRHIDFLKYERDTVKEFAPDAKFTVNMMYRFDGIDYFKMSKEIDVASWDNYPTWHKPSETVEETALDTALMHDLYYSMKGRPFLLMESSPSFTNWQPISKQKRPGIAELAALQTVAHGSDSVLYFQWRASRGAEEKFHGAVVGHDGREDARPFRETVGVGQKLEVLSEIATVCRTKQAAIVHDWENKWALEGSCGPRNAGMGYWDELKLHYNALAREGIAVEFVNQESDLTGYGLVVVPMVYLLTDAFAQKLCDFARNGGTVVVTYWTGVVNESDLCRLGDTPYGLTDLLGLRRTEIDGMYDGETCRCTPMDDSALPETQASVLCEVASLNDTDPATPLSVYAEDYYVNCPAVAVHSYGEGRAYYLASRFDEAFYRAFYRAAVKEVGLTPAWPEALPDGVLAARRGTFVFVQNCNEHPVEVGGVALNRYGTAVWKNGEQVL
;
A
#
# COMPACT_ATOMS: atom_id res chain seq x y z
N MET A 1 15.21 26.79 -0.63
CA MET A 1 14.41 25.73 -1.28
C MET A 1 13.55 26.36 -2.34
N GLN A 2 13.77 26.03 -3.61
CA GLN A 2 12.86 26.40 -4.68
C GLN A 2 11.46 25.88 -4.32
N GLN A 3 10.43 26.65 -4.57
CA GLN A 3 9.02 26.32 -4.29
C GLN A 3 8.74 24.97 -4.97
N LEU A 4 8.58 23.90 -4.17
CA LEU A 4 8.29 22.56 -4.68
C LEU A 4 6.99 22.62 -5.47
N ARG A 5 7.08 22.37 -6.76
CA ARG A 5 5.93 22.19 -7.67
C ARG A 5 5.52 20.73 -7.62
N LEU A 6 4.33 20.41 -8.07
CA LEU A 6 3.96 19.02 -8.35
C LEU A 6 4.95 18.43 -9.37
N LEU A 7 5.48 17.24 -9.10
CA LEU A 7 6.41 16.57 -9.98
C LEU A 7 5.64 15.86 -11.12
N HIS A 8 6.12 16.01 -12.34
CA HIS A 8 5.53 15.41 -13.53
C HIS A 8 6.61 14.86 -14.44
N GLY A 9 6.46 13.61 -14.89
CA GLY A 9 7.43 12.94 -15.75
C GLY A 9 7.38 11.43 -15.60
N GLY A 10 8.50 10.77 -15.36
CA GLY A 10 8.53 9.31 -15.16
C GLY A 10 9.88 8.70 -15.35
N ASP A 11 9.92 7.38 -15.42
CA ASP A 11 11.13 6.62 -15.63
C ASP A 11 11.68 6.87 -17.03
N TYR A 12 12.93 7.29 -17.07
CA TYR A 12 13.67 7.52 -18.30
C TYR A 12 14.88 6.60 -18.34
N ASN A 13 14.96 5.76 -19.38
CA ASN A 13 15.98 4.74 -19.55
C ASN A 13 16.88 5.08 -20.75
N PRO A 14 17.68 6.18 -20.69
CA PRO A 14 18.50 6.66 -21.81
C PRO A 14 19.64 5.70 -22.16
N GLU A 15 20.06 4.81 -21.26
CA GLU A 15 21.08 3.79 -21.51
C GLU A 15 20.71 2.86 -22.68
N GLN A 16 19.43 2.73 -23.02
CA GLN A 16 18.96 1.98 -24.19
C GLN A 16 19.18 2.71 -25.52
N TRP A 17 19.53 4.00 -25.47
CA TRP A 17 19.56 4.92 -26.63
C TRP A 17 20.87 5.68 -26.76
N LEU A 18 21.96 5.27 -26.07
CA LEU A 18 23.23 5.98 -26.10
C LEU A 18 23.88 6.01 -27.50
N ASP A 19 23.56 5.05 -28.37
CA ASP A 19 23.93 5.00 -29.78
C ASP A 19 23.03 5.83 -30.71
N ARG A 20 21.98 6.48 -30.15
CA ARG A 20 20.95 7.24 -30.87
C ARG A 20 20.79 8.67 -30.30
N PRO A 21 21.78 9.56 -30.51
CA PRO A 21 21.72 10.93 -29.99
C PRO A 21 20.56 11.75 -30.54
N ASP A 22 20.04 11.39 -31.71
CA ASP A 22 18.84 11.96 -32.33
C ASP A 22 17.60 11.70 -31.46
N ILE A 23 17.46 10.50 -30.88
CA ILE A 23 16.37 10.12 -29.96
C ILE A 23 16.51 10.86 -28.62
N LEU A 24 17.71 10.89 -28.05
CA LEU A 24 17.96 11.62 -26.80
C LEU A 24 17.63 13.12 -26.92
N ALA A 25 17.97 13.73 -28.06
CA ALA A 25 17.61 15.12 -28.34
C ALA A 25 16.09 15.32 -28.52
N GLN A 26 15.42 14.39 -29.23
CA GLN A 26 13.99 14.41 -29.40
C GLN A 26 13.26 14.28 -28.05
N ASP A 27 13.76 13.42 -27.16
CA ASP A 27 13.14 13.20 -25.84
C ASP A 27 13.10 14.48 -25.01
N ILE A 28 14.17 15.27 -24.99
CA ILE A 28 14.21 16.57 -24.29
C ILE A 28 13.12 17.52 -24.84
N GLU A 29 12.99 17.62 -26.16
CA GLU A 29 11.97 18.48 -26.77
C GLU A 29 10.53 18.02 -26.45
N LEU A 30 10.30 16.70 -26.47
CA LEU A 30 9.02 16.12 -26.12
C LEU A 30 8.70 16.27 -24.61
N MET A 31 9.69 16.11 -23.73
CA MET A 31 9.55 16.34 -22.29
C MET A 31 9.13 17.78 -21.99
N LYS A 32 9.74 18.76 -22.63
CA LYS A 32 9.36 20.19 -22.50
C LYS A 32 7.93 20.42 -22.95
N LYS A 33 7.49 19.87 -24.08
CA LYS A 33 6.12 19.95 -24.58
C LYS A 33 5.11 19.31 -23.65
N ALA A 34 5.50 18.22 -22.96
CA ALA A 34 4.65 17.52 -22.02
C ALA A 34 4.68 18.11 -20.60
N HIS A 35 5.30 19.27 -20.40
CA HIS A 35 5.45 19.91 -19.08
C HIS A 35 6.14 19.02 -18.04
N VAL A 36 7.08 18.16 -18.50
CA VAL A 36 7.90 17.31 -17.62
C VAL A 36 8.90 18.19 -16.88
N ASN A 37 8.99 18.00 -15.57
CA ASN A 37 9.93 18.69 -14.70
C ASN A 37 10.85 17.75 -13.90
N THR A 38 10.58 16.44 -13.96
CA THR A 38 11.33 15.44 -13.18
C THR A 38 11.32 14.11 -13.91
N VAL A 39 12.44 13.40 -13.90
CA VAL A 39 12.56 12.01 -14.39
C VAL A 39 13.31 11.16 -13.38
N THR A 40 13.00 9.84 -13.33
CA THR A 40 13.77 8.85 -12.59
C THR A 40 14.81 8.24 -13.52
N LEU A 41 16.07 8.20 -13.08
CA LEU A 41 17.21 7.69 -13.86
C LEU A 41 17.97 6.62 -13.08
N GLY A 42 18.55 5.69 -13.80
CA GLY A 42 19.56 4.75 -13.29
C GLY A 42 19.01 3.47 -12.67
N VAL A 43 17.70 3.27 -12.58
CA VAL A 43 17.06 2.14 -11.87
C VAL A 43 17.63 0.78 -12.32
N PHE A 44 17.79 0.57 -13.62
CA PHE A 44 18.23 -0.71 -14.20
C PHE A 44 19.58 -0.62 -14.91
N SER A 45 20.34 0.45 -14.70
CA SER A 45 21.50 0.79 -15.50
C SER A 45 22.83 0.16 -15.01
N TRP A 46 22.84 -0.72 -13.99
CA TRP A 46 24.11 -1.20 -13.38
C TRP A 46 25.08 -1.76 -14.41
N SER A 47 24.63 -2.57 -15.37
CA SER A 47 25.51 -3.14 -16.39
C SER A 47 26.10 -2.11 -17.36
N THR A 48 25.51 -0.93 -17.49
CA THR A 48 26.04 0.19 -18.28
C THR A 48 26.95 1.09 -17.43
N LEU A 49 26.65 1.21 -16.13
CA LEU A 49 27.47 1.95 -15.16
C LEU A 49 28.75 1.20 -14.78
N GLU A 50 28.70 -0.13 -14.74
CA GLU A 50 29.81 -1.03 -14.43
C GLU A 50 29.79 -2.24 -15.39
N PRO A 51 30.23 -2.06 -16.64
CA PRO A 51 30.21 -3.12 -17.68
C PRO A 51 31.06 -4.33 -17.34
N GLN A 52 32.12 -4.14 -16.58
CA GLN A 52 32.96 -5.18 -15.99
C GLN A 52 33.27 -4.83 -14.55
N GLU A 53 33.49 -5.83 -13.72
CA GLU A 53 33.79 -5.62 -12.30
C GLU A 53 34.94 -4.63 -12.11
N GLY A 54 34.66 -3.54 -11.38
CA GLY A 54 35.62 -2.47 -11.09
C GLY A 54 35.87 -1.46 -12.21
N VAL A 55 35.18 -1.60 -13.35
CA VAL A 55 35.29 -0.63 -14.49
C VAL A 55 34.01 0.21 -14.50
N PHE A 56 34.14 1.50 -14.16
CA PHE A 56 33.00 2.39 -14.00
C PHE A 56 32.90 3.40 -15.12
N GLU A 57 31.75 3.51 -15.77
CA GLU A 57 31.43 4.44 -16.86
C GLU A 57 30.22 5.32 -16.44
N LEU A 58 30.51 6.44 -15.75
CA LEU A 58 29.49 7.33 -15.20
C LEU A 58 29.30 8.63 -16.01
N ASP A 59 30.17 8.92 -16.97
CA ASP A 59 30.13 10.21 -17.68
C ASP A 59 28.90 10.36 -18.56
N TRP A 60 28.43 9.28 -19.21
CA TRP A 60 27.20 9.32 -19.98
C TRP A 60 25.99 9.71 -19.12
N LEU A 61 25.92 9.22 -17.88
CA LEU A 61 24.83 9.54 -16.95
C LEU A 61 24.93 11.00 -16.50
N ALA A 62 26.14 11.50 -16.24
CA ALA A 62 26.38 12.90 -15.92
C ALA A 62 25.93 13.84 -17.06
N ASP A 63 26.28 13.50 -18.31
CA ASP A 63 25.88 14.27 -19.49
C ASP A 63 24.34 14.33 -19.63
N ILE A 64 23.65 13.22 -19.42
CA ILE A 64 22.18 13.16 -19.44
C ILE A 64 21.60 14.02 -18.31
N ILE A 65 22.04 13.85 -17.07
CA ILE A 65 21.56 14.61 -15.90
C ILE A 65 21.74 16.12 -16.13
N HIS A 66 22.91 16.56 -16.57
CA HIS A 66 23.21 17.97 -16.79
C HIS A 66 22.42 18.56 -17.97
N ASN A 67 22.21 17.78 -19.04
CA ASN A 67 21.35 18.20 -20.15
C ASN A 67 19.89 18.36 -19.75
N LEU A 68 19.34 17.43 -18.98
CA LEU A 68 18.00 17.52 -18.41
C LEU A 68 17.88 18.77 -17.54
N TYR A 69 18.82 18.96 -16.62
CA TYR A 69 18.81 20.10 -15.70
C TYR A 69 18.90 21.45 -16.43
N ALA A 70 19.73 21.54 -17.48
CA ALA A 70 19.82 22.72 -18.32
C ALA A 70 18.49 23.06 -19.03
N ASN A 71 17.59 22.09 -19.18
CA ASN A 71 16.25 22.24 -19.73
C ASN A 71 15.16 22.31 -18.64
N GLY A 72 15.51 22.49 -17.37
CA GLY A 72 14.57 22.66 -16.25
C GLY A 72 13.98 21.35 -15.72
N ILE A 73 14.56 20.20 -16.05
CA ILE A 73 14.11 18.86 -15.64
C ILE A 73 15.08 18.31 -14.58
N TYR A 74 14.56 18.03 -13.41
CA TYR A 74 15.31 17.44 -12.29
C TYR A 74 15.39 15.93 -12.39
N THR A 75 16.34 15.35 -11.69
CA THR A 75 16.53 13.89 -11.62
C THR A 75 16.19 13.35 -10.23
N ILE A 76 15.40 12.28 -10.20
CA ILE A 76 15.38 11.33 -9.10
C ILE A 76 16.38 10.25 -9.47
N LEU A 77 17.51 10.18 -8.76
CA LEU A 77 18.59 9.25 -9.09
C LEU A 77 18.46 7.95 -8.32
N ALA A 78 18.39 6.83 -9.04
CA ALA A 78 18.27 5.52 -8.41
C ALA A 78 19.64 4.89 -8.11
N THR A 79 19.69 4.11 -7.00
CA THR A 79 20.72 3.09 -6.82
C THR A 79 20.32 1.87 -7.66
N PRO A 80 21.24 1.27 -8.46
CA PRO A 80 20.86 0.33 -9.51
C PRO A 80 20.72 -1.12 -9.03
N SER A 81 20.58 -1.35 -7.73
CA SER A 81 20.64 -2.68 -7.10
C SER A 81 19.50 -3.61 -7.49
N ALA A 82 18.40 -3.08 -8.02
CA ALA A 82 17.24 -3.88 -8.44
C ALA A 82 17.55 -4.87 -9.58
N ALA A 83 18.55 -4.59 -10.41
CA ALA A 83 18.94 -5.44 -11.54
C ALA A 83 20.46 -5.55 -11.61
N ARG A 84 21.02 -6.62 -11.05
CA ARG A 84 22.47 -6.86 -11.05
C ARG A 84 23.01 -7.26 -12.43
N PRO A 85 24.27 -6.92 -12.73
CA PRO A 85 24.91 -7.29 -14.00
C PRO A 85 25.20 -8.79 -14.11
N ALA A 86 25.31 -9.28 -15.34
CA ALA A 86 25.55 -10.69 -15.64
C ALA A 86 26.89 -11.20 -15.09
N TRP A 87 27.94 -10.37 -15.13
CA TRP A 87 29.26 -10.74 -14.62
C TRP A 87 29.22 -11.11 -13.14
N MET A 88 28.42 -10.41 -12.32
CA MET A 88 28.29 -10.70 -10.90
C MET A 88 27.65 -12.06 -10.67
N ALA A 89 26.54 -12.38 -11.35
CA ALA A 89 25.87 -13.67 -11.21
C ALA A 89 26.72 -14.85 -11.73
N HIS A 90 27.65 -14.58 -12.66
CA HIS A 90 28.55 -15.59 -13.20
C HIS A 90 29.75 -15.83 -12.27
N GLN A 91 30.40 -14.77 -11.81
CA GLN A 91 31.58 -14.86 -10.94
C GLN A 91 31.23 -15.28 -9.51
N TYR A 92 30.06 -14.86 -9.01
CA TYR A 92 29.60 -15.07 -7.65
C TYR A 92 28.20 -15.71 -7.63
N PRO A 93 28.05 -17.01 -8.03
CA PRO A 93 26.75 -17.65 -8.15
C PRO A 93 25.98 -17.72 -6.82
N GLU A 94 26.66 -17.58 -5.68
CA GLU A 94 26.06 -17.53 -4.34
C GLU A 94 25.22 -16.26 -4.08
N VAL A 95 25.40 -15.20 -4.86
CA VAL A 95 24.56 -13.99 -4.75
C VAL A 95 23.11 -14.26 -5.19
N ARG A 96 22.89 -15.31 -5.99
CA ARG A 96 21.56 -15.65 -6.49
C ARG A 96 20.70 -16.23 -5.38
N ARG A 97 19.45 -15.81 -5.35
CA ARG A 97 18.44 -16.24 -4.39
C ARG A 97 18.26 -17.77 -4.39
N VAL A 98 17.96 -18.31 -3.22
CA VAL A 98 17.49 -19.70 -3.04
C VAL A 98 16.02 -19.61 -2.63
N ARG A 99 15.15 -20.28 -3.38
CA ARG A 99 13.71 -20.33 -3.11
C ARG A 99 13.38 -21.18 -1.89
N ALA A 100 12.13 -21.15 -1.45
CA ALA A 100 11.64 -21.95 -0.33
C ALA A 100 11.81 -23.47 -0.51
N ASP A 101 11.78 -23.96 -1.77
CA ASP A 101 12.07 -25.35 -2.14
C ASP A 101 13.58 -25.71 -2.13
N ARG A 102 14.42 -24.78 -1.65
CA ARG A 102 15.89 -24.89 -1.57
C ARG A 102 16.59 -24.95 -2.94
N VAL A 103 15.90 -24.56 -4.00
CA VAL A 103 16.49 -24.48 -5.35
C VAL A 103 17.03 -23.07 -5.59
N ARG A 104 18.30 -22.98 -6.00
CA ARG A 104 18.93 -21.71 -6.38
C ARG A 104 18.40 -21.22 -7.73
N GLU A 105 18.00 -19.96 -7.80
CA GLU A 105 17.49 -19.31 -9.02
C GLU A 105 18.61 -19.09 -10.05
N LEU A 106 18.20 -19.00 -11.32
CA LEU A 106 19.08 -18.65 -12.44
C LEU A 106 19.15 -17.14 -12.64
N TYR A 107 20.08 -16.69 -13.49
CA TYR A 107 20.37 -15.27 -13.69
C TYR A 107 19.18 -14.47 -14.28
N ASN A 108 18.42 -15.03 -15.20
CA ASN A 108 17.59 -14.32 -16.18
C ASN A 108 16.34 -13.57 -15.61
N ARG A 109 16.34 -13.21 -14.33
CA ARG A 109 15.29 -12.36 -13.71
C ARG A 109 15.94 -11.21 -12.93
N ARG A 110 15.27 -10.06 -12.84
CA ARG A 110 15.60 -9.04 -11.86
C ARG A 110 15.21 -9.50 -10.44
N GLN A 111 15.75 -8.90 -9.40
CA GLN A 111 15.44 -9.14 -7.97
C GLN A 111 15.63 -10.59 -7.50
N ASN A 112 16.45 -11.40 -8.16
CA ASN A 112 16.75 -12.78 -7.79
C ASN A 112 18.11 -12.93 -7.07
N TYR A 113 18.40 -12.01 -6.16
CA TYR A 113 19.62 -11.95 -5.35
C TYR A 113 19.29 -12.05 -3.85
N CYS A 114 20.31 -12.38 -3.07
CA CYS A 114 20.20 -12.54 -1.62
C CYS A 114 20.64 -11.28 -0.90
N TYR A 115 19.74 -10.60 -0.22
CA TYR A 115 20.04 -9.40 0.58
C TYR A 115 21.00 -9.65 1.76
N THR A 116 21.18 -10.93 2.16
CA THR A 116 22.11 -11.33 3.23
C THR A 116 23.51 -11.65 2.68
N SER A 117 23.68 -11.80 1.34
CA SER A 117 24.97 -12.10 0.73
C SER A 117 25.98 -10.99 1.00
N PRO A 118 27.13 -11.29 1.64
CA PRO A 118 28.19 -10.28 1.87
C PRO A 118 28.79 -9.79 0.55
N VAL A 119 28.95 -10.66 -0.44
CA VAL A 119 29.47 -10.29 -1.76
C VAL A 119 28.50 -9.31 -2.46
N TYR A 120 27.18 -9.62 -2.45
CA TYR A 120 26.21 -8.73 -3.06
C TYR A 120 26.24 -7.34 -2.39
N ARG A 121 26.22 -7.29 -1.06
CA ARG A 121 26.30 -6.03 -0.30
C ARG A 121 27.58 -5.26 -0.59
N GLU A 122 28.73 -5.93 -0.69
CA GLU A 122 29.99 -5.29 -1.05
C GLU A 122 29.91 -4.60 -2.42
N LYS A 123 29.39 -5.30 -3.43
CA LYS A 123 29.28 -4.73 -4.80
C LYS A 123 28.27 -3.58 -4.86
N VAL A 124 27.14 -3.71 -4.17
CA VAL A 124 26.17 -2.62 -4.02
C VAL A 124 26.82 -1.40 -3.36
N ARG A 125 27.54 -1.58 -2.26
CA ARG A 125 28.24 -0.48 -1.60
C ARG A 125 29.20 0.23 -2.55
N ILE A 126 29.96 -0.52 -3.34
CA ILE A 126 30.94 0.07 -4.28
C ILE A 126 30.25 0.94 -5.34
N ILE A 127 29.20 0.45 -6.00
CA ILE A 127 28.49 1.23 -7.02
C ILE A 127 27.79 2.44 -6.42
N ASP A 128 27.14 2.30 -5.25
CA ASP A 128 26.46 3.40 -4.55
C ASP A 128 27.45 4.48 -4.12
N GLN A 129 28.64 4.11 -3.62
CA GLN A 129 29.70 5.07 -3.32
C GLN A 129 30.15 5.82 -4.58
N LYS A 130 30.31 5.13 -5.72
CA LYS A 130 30.69 5.79 -6.98
C LYS A 130 29.64 6.79 -7.44
N LEU A 131 28.36 6.42 -7.37
CA LEU A 131 27.26 7.32 -7.69
C LEU A 131 27.19 8.49 -6.72
N ALA A 132 27.29 8.25 -5.40
CA ALA A 132 27.24 9.29 -4.39
C ALA A 132 28.44 10.25 -4.45
N GLN A 133 29.64 9.76 -4.75
CA GLN A 133 30.82 10.60 -4.98
C GLN A 133 30.63 11.53 -6.17
N ARG A 134 29.99 11.05 -7.24
CA ARG A 134 29.80 11.80 -8.49
C ARG A 134 28.62 12.76 -8.42
N PHE A 135 27.50 12.34 -7.83
CA PHE A 135 26.21 13.03 -7.91
C PHE A 135 25.63 13.48 -6.57
N GLY A 136 26.25 13.12 -5.45
CA GLY A 136 25.66 13.33 -4.11
C GLY A 136 25.37 14.79 -3.75
N ASN A 137 26.13 15.72 -4.31
CA ASN A 137 25.95 17.17 -4.12
C ASN A 137 25.55 17.88 -5.43
N ASP A 138 25.12 17.16 -6.46
CA ASP A 138 24.70 17.73 -7.72
C ASP A 138 23.32 18.39 -7.57
N PRO A 139 23.17 19.69 -7.86
CA PRO A 139 21.88 20.39 -7.71
C PRO A 139 20.81 19.89 -8.69
N ALA A 140 21.16 19.12 -9.70
CA ALA A 140 20.23 18.47 -10.62
C ALA A 140 19.53 17.27 -9.98
N VAL A 141 20.11 16.67 -8.94
CA VAL A 141 19.56 15.50 -8.22
C VAL A 141 18.66 15.99 -7.10
N LEU A 142 17.36 15.80 -7.29
CA LEU A 142 16.31 16.22 -6.34
C LEU A 142 16.14 15.24 -5.17
N LEU A 143 16.23 13.94 -5.47
CA LEU A 143 15.90 12.85 -4.56
C LEU A 143 16.67 11.59 -4.98
N TRP A 144 17.02 10.74 -4.01
CA TRP A 144 17.57 9.42 -4.25
C TRP A 144 16.47 8.36 -4.13
N HIS A 145 16.39 7.48 -5.13
CA HIS A 145 15.51 6.33 -5.17
C HIS A 145 16.32 5.07 -4.86
N ILE A 146 16.07 4.44 -3.71
CA ILE A 146 16.82 3.25 -3.29
C ILE A 146 16.27 2.01 -3.98
N SER A 147 17.10 1.31 -4.76
CA SER A 147 16.72 0.07 -5.44
C SER A 147 15.49 0.25 -6.34
N ASN A 148 14.60 -0.73 -6.39
CA ASN A 148 13.28 -0.68 -7.02
C ASN A 148 12.42 -1.85 -6.57
N GLU A 149 11.17 -1.62 -6.13
CA GLU A 149 10.18 -2.65 -5.82
C GLU A 149 10.77 -3.83 -5.05
N MET A 150 11.42 -3.54 -3.94
CA MET A 150 12.14 -4.56 -3.14
C MET A 150 11.20 -5.73 -2.81
N SER A 151 11.64 -6.96 -3.11
CA SER A 151 10.75 -8.10 -2.99
C SER A 151 11.47 -9.45 -2.84
N GLY A 152 10.68 -10.46 -2.47
CA GLY A 152 11.06 -11.86 -2.39
C GLY A 152 11.89 -12.21 -1.16
N ASP A 153 11.91 -13.49 -0.83
CA ASP A 153 12.66 -14.08 0.27
C ASP A 153 13.78 -14.98 -0.25
N CYS A 154 14.77 -15.25 0.59
CA CYS A 154 15.88 -16.13 0.27
C CYS A 154 16.11 -17.13 1.39
N HIS A 155 16.13 -18.41 1.05
CA HIS A 155 16.26 -19.53 1.98
C HIS A 155 17.64 -20.18 1.94
N CYS A 156 18.69 -19.47 1.52
CA CYS A 156 20.07 -19.97 1.52
C CYS A 156 20.62 -20.10 2.95
N GLU A 157 21.74 -20.79 3.11
CA GLU A 157 22.38 -21.00 4.41
C GLU A 157 22.70 -19.72 5.17
N LEU A 158 23.05 -18.63 4.45
CA LEU A 158 23.27 -17.31 5.07
C LEU A 158 21.98 -16.77 5.69
N CYS A 159 20.84 -16.89 4.98
CA CYS A 159 19.55 -16.45 5.48
C CYS A 159 19.05 -17.34 6.62
N GLN A 160 19.28 -18.67 6.55
CA GLN A 160 18.98 -19.59 7.66
C GLN A 160 19.74 -19.20 8.93
N ALA A 161 21.05 -18.94 8.81
CA ALA A 161 21.87 -18.51 9.93
C ALA A 161 21.44 -17.15 10.49
N ALA A 162 21.14 -16.17 9.60
CA ALA A 162 20.65 -14.87 10.00
C ALA A 162 19.29 -14.94 10.71
N PHE A 163 18.39 -15.79 10.25
CA PHE A 163 17.09 -16.02 10.89
C PHE A 163 17.25 -16.56 12.31
N ARG A 164 18.11 -17.55 12.49
CA ARG A 164 18.41 -18.07 13.83
C ARG A 164 19.01 -17.02 14.76
N CYS A 165 19.86 -16.12 14.26
CA CYS A 165 20.37 -14.98 15.04
C CYS A 165 19.24 -14.03 15.43
N TRP A 166 18.38 -13.66 14.48
CA TRP A 166 17.21 -12.81 14.71
C TRP A 166 16.26 -13.40 15.77
N LEU A 167 16.02 -14.73 15.72
CA LEU A 167 15.22 -15.42 16.73
C LEU A 167 15.89 -15.41 18.12
N LYS A 168 17.22 -15.56 18.17
CA LYS A 168 17.98 -15.46 19.45
C LYS A 168 17.83 -14.07 20.06
N GLU A 169 17.90 -13.02 19.26
CA GLU A 169 17.72 -11.64 19.71
C GLU A 169 16.28 -11.40 20.22
N ARG A 170 15.29 -11.93 19.51
CA ARG A 170 13.87 -11.76 19.84
C ARG A 170 13.46 -12.51 21.10
N TYR A 171 13.87 -13.77 21.27
CA TYR A 171 13.38 -14.65 22.33
C TYR A 171 14.38 -14.88 23.48
N GLY A 172 15.65 -14.66 23.27
CA GLY A 172 16.71 -14.86 24.25
C GLY A 172 17.04 -16.34 24.53
N SER A 173 16.05 -17.22 24.54
CA SER A 173 16.24 -18.67 24.81
C SER A 173 15.29 -19.54 23.98
N LEU A 174 15.69 -20.81 23.78
CA LEU A 174 14.84 -21.83 23.14
C LEU A 174 13.57 -22.12 23.95
N ASP A 175 13.65 -22.09 25.28
CA ASP A 175 12.47 -22.30 26.11
C ASP A 175 11.42 -21.20 25.90
N ALA A 176 11.86 -19.95 25.81
CA ALA A 176 10.97 -18.80 25.52
C ALA A 176 10.36 -18.93 24.11
N LEU A 177 11.16 -19.29 23.10
CA LEU A 177 10.71 -19.51 21.74
C LEU A 177 9.70 -20.67 21.65
N ASN A 178 10.03 -21.85 22.20
CA ASN A 178 9.14 -23.01 22.22
C ASN A 178 7.79 -22.70 22.87
N LYS A 179 7.83 -21.92 23.96
CA LYS A 179 6.61 -21.46 24.64
C LYS A 179 5.82 -20.48 23.78
N ALA A 180 6.48 -19.51 23.17
CA ALA A 180 5.85 -18.51 22.30
C ALA A 180 5.22 -19.13 21.04
N TRP A 181 5.83 -20.16 20.48
CA TRP A 181 5.31 -20.87 19.30
C TRP A 181 4.38 -22.03 19.65
N ASN A 182 4.15 -22.35 20.94
CA ASN A 182 3.46 -23.56 21.37
C ASN A 182 4.03 -24.81 20.69
N ALA A 183 5.34 -24.88 20.56
CA ALA A 183 6.05 -25.89 19.77
C ALA A 183 5.83 -27.32 20.26
N ARG A 184 5.36 -27.50 21.51
CA ARG A 184 5.02 -28.81 22.07
C ARG A 184 3.93 -29.53 21.31
N PHE A 185 3.06 -28.81 20.61
CA PHE A 185 2.04 -29.40 19.76
C PHE A 185 2.70 -30.20 18.63
N TRP A 186 2.33 -31.44 18.46
CA TRP A 186 2.94 -32.42 17.54
C TRP A 186 4.46 -32.65 17.72
N SER A 187 4.98 -32.41 18.95
CA SER A 187 6.37 -32.63 19.30
C SER A 187 7.40 -31.80 18.55
N HIS A 188 7.08 -30.54 18.25
CA HIS A 188 7.98 -29.60 17.58
C HIS A 188 8.91 -28.85 18.54
N ASP A 189 9.04 -29.24 19.83
CA ASP A 189 9.97 -28.58 20.76
C ASP A 189 11.40 -28.61 20.22
N TYR A 190 11.99 -27.45 20.03
CA TYR A 190 13.38 -27.30 19.60
C TYR A 190 14.32 -27.40 20.80
N THR A 191 15.39 -28.17 20.67
CA THR A 191 16.44 -28.37 21.69
C THR A 191 17.77 -27.73 21.29
N ALA A 192 17.92 -27.35 20.04
CA ALA A 192 19.04 -26.59 19.48
C ALA A 192 18.55 -25.59 18.42
N TRP A 193 19.21 -24.44 18.34
CA TRP A 193 18.86 -23.40 17.34
C TRP A 193 19.03 -23.89 15.90
N GLU A 194 19.97 -24.78 15.67
CA GLU A 194 20.32 -25.37 14.37
C GLU A 194 19.20 -26.27 13.81
N GLN A 195 18.26 -26.70 14.65
CA GLN A 195 17.07 -27.46 14.24
C GLN A 195 16.00 -26.59 13.58
N ILE A 196 16.08 -25.27 13.77
CA ILE A 196 15.11 -24.34 13.20
C ILE A 196 15.47 -24.05 11.76
N GLU A 197 14.55 -24.36 10.85
CA GLU A 197 14.61 -24.05 9.42
C GLU A 197 13.48 -23.10 9.02
N SER A 198 13.72 -22.28 7.99
CA SER A 198 12.66 -21.46 7.42
C SER A 198 11.55 -22.30 6.78
N PRO A 199 10.31 -21.82 6.70
CA PRO A 199 9.20 -22.53 6.06
C PRO A 199 9.56 -23.04 4.66
N ALA A 200 9.02 -24.21 4.29
CA ALA A 200 9.27 -24.84 3.01
C ALA A 200 8.02 -25.56 2.50
N PRO A 201 7.80 -25.63 1.17
CA PRO A 201 6.65 -26.34 0.59
C PRO A 201 6.64 -27.83 0.89
N GLN A 202 7.82 -28.42 1.16
CA GLN A 202 8.00 -29.85 1.48
C GLN A 202 7.76 -30.17 2.96
N GLY A 203 7.73 -29.16 3.83
CA GLY A 203 7.47 -29.28 5.25
C GLY A 203 6.03 -28.93 5.62
N GLU A 204 5.58 -29.38 6.77
CA GLU A 204 4.32 -28.91 7.32
C GLU A 204 4.49 -27.53 7.95
N ASN A 205 3.58 -26.60 7.67
CA ASN A 205 3.55 -25.29 8.30
C ASN A 205 2.67 -25.32 9.58
N ALA A 206 2.86 -26.36 10.41
CA ALA A 206 2.07 -26.57 11.61
C ALA A 206 2.42 -25.59 12.76
N VAL A 207 3.59 -24.97 12.70
CA VAL A 207 4.05 -23.99 13.69
C VAL A 207 3.81 -22.60 13.12
N GLN A 208 2.63 -22.02 13.40
CA GLN A 208 2.23 -20.72 12.86
C GLN A 208 3.17 -19.58 13.32
N GLY A 209 3.65 -19.62 14.57
CA GLY A 209 4.63 -18.67 15.06
C GLY A 209 5.94 -18.65 14.26
N LEU A 210 6.41 -19.83 13.78
CA LEU A 210 7.56 -19.91 12.88
C LEU A 210 7.29 -19.21 11.53
N ALA A 211 6.12 -19.47 10.93
CA ALA A 211 5.76 -18.86 9.65
C ALA A 211 5.62 -17.34 9.77
N LEU A 212 5.00 -16.85 10.84
CA LEU A 212 4.86 -15.43 11.13
C LEU A 212 6.21 -14.76 11.36
N ASP A 213 7.09 -15.36 12.16
CA ASP A 213 8.44 -14.83 12.44
C ASP A 213 9.34 -14.86 11.21
N TRP A 214 9.16 -15.83 10.30
CA TRP A 214 9.85 -15.81 9.02
C TRP A 214 9.46 -14.58 8.17
N LYS A 215 8.17 -14.26 8.08
CA LYS A 215 7.68 -13.06 7.37
C LYS A 215 8.23 -11.77 8.02
N ARG A 216 8.24 -11.68 9.35
CA ARG A 216 8.86 -10.56 10.09
C ARG A 216 10.34 -10.42 9.77
N PHE A 217 11.09 -11.53 9.84
CA PHE A 217 12.50 -11.56 9.51
C PHE A 217 12.78 -11.11 8.07
N VAL A 218 12.02 -11.61 7.10
CA VAL A 218 12.16 -11.22 5.69
C VAL A 218 11.92 -9.72 5.51
N SER A 219 10.87 -9.18 6.11
CA SER A 219 10.59 -7.74 6.11
C SER A 219 11.75 -6.94 6.70
N ASP A 220 12.26 -7.35 7.87
CA ASP A 220 13.40 -6.70 8.53
C ASP A 220 14.68 -6.78 7.68
N ARG A 221 14.90 -7.85 6.89
CA ARG A 221 16.05 -7.95 5.96
C ARG A 221 15.97 -6.97 4.80
N HIS A 222 14.77 -6.72 4.26
CA HIS A 222 14.57 -5.70 3.24
C HIS A 222 14.85 -4.29 3.79
N ILE A 223 14.32 -4.01 4.97
CA ILE A 223 14.52 -2.71 5.64
C ILE A 223 16.00 -2.49 5.98
N ASP A 224 16.69 -3.51 6.48
CA ASP A 224 18.12 -3.48 6.75
C ASP A 224 18.95 -3.22 5.48
N PHE A 225 18.56 -3.83 4.35
CA PHE A 225 19.24 -3.60 3.08
C PHE A 225 18.98 -2.18 2.54
N LEU A 226 17.75 -1.68 2.62
CA LEU A 226 17.43 -0.29 2.30
C LEU A 226 18.28 0.69 3.11
N LYS A 227 18.40 0.47 4.42
CA LYS A 227 19.25 1.29 5.29
C LYS A 227 20.71 1.24 4.87
N TYR A 228 21.18 0.06 4.50
CA TYR A 228 22.55 -0.13 4.06
C TYR A 228 22.90 0.70 2.81
N GLU A 229 22.04 0.69 1.78
CA GLU A 229 22.23 1.53 0.59
C GLU A 229 22.12 3.03 0.93
N ARG A 230 21.07 3.43 1.64
CA ARG A 230 20.87 4.81 2.10
C ARG A 230 22.09 5.35 2.85
N ASP A 231 22.56 4.59 3.83
CA ASP A 231 23.68 5.01 4.69
C ASP A 231 25.00 5.07 3.90
N THR A 232 25.16 4.20 2.89
CA THR A 232 26.28 4.27 1.94
C THR A 232 26.27 5.56 1.12
N VAL A 233 25.09 5.96 0.61
CA VAL A 233 24.97 7.23 -0.13
C VAL A 233 25.24 8.42 0.80
N LYS A 234 24.75 8.37 2.05
CA LYS A 234 24.95 9.43 3.06
C LYS A 234 26.40 9.67 3.43
N GLU A 235 27.30 8.71 3.22
CA GLU A 235 28.76 8.92 3.42
C GLU A 235 29.29 10.10 2.60
N PHE A 236 28.70 10.38 1.44
CA PHE A 236 29.12 11.44 0.50
C PHE A 236 28.07 12.53 0.30
N ALA A 237 26.81 12.25 0.64
CA ALA A 237 25.66 13.13 0.50
C ALA A 237 24.82 13.15 1.79
N PRO A 238 25.31 13.74 2.90
CA PRO A 238 24.66 13.66 4.21
C PRO A 238 23.27 14.29 4.24
N ASP A 239 23.00 15.28 3.39
CA ASP A 239 21.73 15.99 3.33
C ASP A 239 20.77 15.41 2.28
N ALA A 240 21.16 14.35 1.57
CA ALA A 240 20.32 13.69 0.57
C ALA A 240 19.01 13.18 1.17
N LYS A 241 17.95 13.27 0.37
CA LYS A 241 16.62 12.74 0.69
C LYS A 241 16.38 11.45 -0.07
N PHE A 242 15.62 10.55 0.53
CA PHE A 242 15.47 9.18 0.06
C PHE A 242 14.01 8.78 -0.07
N THR A 243 13.74 7.99 -1.10
CA THR A 243 12.50 7.24 -1.31
C THR A 243 12.80 5.83 -1.79
N VAL A 244 11.79 4.97 -1.77
CA VAL A 244 11.73 3.67 -2.44
C VAL A 244 10.30 3.45 -2.89
N ASN A 245 10.11 2.96 -4.12
CA ASN A 245 8.77 2.66 -4.62
C ASN A 245 8.22 1.37 -3.99
N MET A 246 7.02 1.48 -3.43
CA MET A 246 6.29 0.40 -2.78
C MET A 246 5.24 -0.14 -3.75
N MET A 247 4.95 -1.44 -3.67
CA MET A 247 4.06 -2.13 -4.60
C MET A 247 2.64 -2.27 -4.05
N TYR A 248 1.66 -2.32 -4.96
CA TYR A 248 0.26 -2.56 -4.64
C TYR A 248 0.05 -3.82 -3.79
N ARG A 249 -0.52 -3.68 -2.58
CA ARG A 249 -0.88 -4.76 -1.64
C ARG A 249 0.21 -5.82 -1.43
N PHE A 250 1.48 -5.42 -1.52
CA PHE A 250 2.58 -6.36 -1.38
C PHE A 250 2.71 -6.87 0.05
N ASP A 251 2.77 -8.19 0.20
CA ASP A 251 2.75 -8.87 1.49
C ASP A 251 4.13 -9.19 2.07
N GLY A 252 5.20 -8.94 1.32
CA GLY A 252 6.54 -9.34 1.72
C GLY A 252 7.24 -8.38 2.67
N ILE A 253 6.71 -7.18 2.89
CA ILE A 253 7.36 -6.11 3.67
C ILE A 253 6.31 -5.33 4.46
N ASP A 254 6.57 -5.09 5.73
CA ASP A 254 5.82 -4.11 6.52
C ASP A 254 6.22 -2.70 6.09
N TYR A 255 5.37 -2.08 5.28
CA TYR A 255 5.64 -0.75 4.76
C TYR A 255 5.50 0.37 5.80
N PHE A 256 4.77 0.19 6.90
CA PHE A 256 4.81 1.12 8.01
C PHE A 256 6.20 1.17 8.65
N LYS A 257 6.84 0.01 8.85
CA LYS A 257 8.22 -0.06 9.34
C LYS A 257 9.21 0.50 8.32
N MET A 258 9.09 0.10 7.04
CA MET A 258 9.98 0.58 5.98
C MET A 258 9.92 2.10 5.80
N SER A 259 8.72 2.69 5.86
CA SER A 259 8.53 4.13 5.68
C SER A 259 9.26 4.99 6.73
N LYS A 260 9.56 4.44 7.91
CA LYS A 260 10.33 5.14 8.94
C LYS A 260 11.76 5.45 8.49
N GLU A 261 12.30 4.66 7.55
CA GLU A 261 13.69 4.73 7.08
C GLU A 261 13.89 5.60 5.82
N ILE A 262 12.83 6.12 5.23
CA ILE A 262 12.85 7.00 4.06
C ILE A 262 12.29 8.39 4.38
N ASP A 263 12.67 9.39 3.58
CA ASP A 263 12.18 10.75 3.76
C ASP A 263 10.79 10.96 3.16
N VAL A 264 10.51 10.38 2.00
CA VAL A 264 9.23 10.51 1.28
C VAL A 264 8.72 9.12 0.95
N ALA A 265 7.46 8.82 1.28
CA ALA A 265 6.81 7.59 0.83
C ALA A 265 6.54 7.68 -0.67
N SER A 266 6.71 6.58 -1.40
CA SER A 266 6.31 6.50 -2.80
C SER A 266 5.81 5.11 -3.15
N TRP A 267 5.00 5.01 -4.22
CA TRP A 267 4.45 3.74 -4.64
C TRP A 267 4.07 3.70 -6.11
N ASP A 268 3.80 2.50 -6.63
CA ASP A 268 3.53 2.23 -8.02
C ASP A 268 2.09 1.77 -8.20
N ASN A 269 1.38 2.43 -9.13
CA ASN A 269 -0.05 2.23 -9.33
C ASN A 269 -0.38 1.79 -10.76
N TYR A 270 -0.76 0.53 -10.90
CA TYR A 270 -1.13 -0.08 -12.17
C TYR A 270 -2.52 -0.73 -12.15
N PRO A 271 -3.61 0.04 -11.91
CA PRO A 271 -4.95 -0.53 -11.84
C PRO A 271 -5.40 -1.07 -13.20
N THR A 272 -6.13 -2.18 -13.15
CA THR A 272 -6.75 -2.77 -14.35
C THR A 272 -8.10 -2.12 -14.60
N TRP A 273 -8.11 -1.06 -15.38
CA TRP A 273 -9.32 -0.35 -15.76
C TRP A 273 -10.20 -1.17 -16.74
N HIS A 274 -11.53 -0.98 -16.65
CA HIS A 274 -12.53 -1.54 -17.56
C HIS A 274 -12.61 -3.07 -17.54
N LYS A 275 -12.41 -3.70 -16.38
CA LYS A 275 -12.77 -5.11 -16.18
C LYS A 275 -14.28 -5.26 -16.36
N PRO A 276 -14.78 -6.36 -16.98
CA PRO A 276 -16.22 -6.59 -17.10
C PRO A 276 -16.95 -6.76 -15.75
N SER A 277 -16.21 -7.14 -14.71
CA SER A 277 -16.73 -7.40 -13.36
C SER A 277 -16.73 -6.18 -12.45
N GLU A 278 -16.15 -5.05 -12.88
CA GLU A 278 -15.98 -3.86 -12.06
C GLU A 278 -16.35 -2.59 -12.85
N THR A 279 -17.03 -1.68 -12.20
CA THR A 279 -17.26 -0.31 -12.71
C THR A 279 -15.97 0.52 -12.63
N VAL A 280 -15.94 1.65 -13.32
CA VAL A 280 -14.84 2.61 -13.20
C VAL A 280 -14.79 3.22 -11.79
N GLU A 281 -15.95 3.42 -11.16
CA GLU A 281 -16.04 3.87 -9.76
C GLU A 281 -15.36 2.89 -8.80
N GLU A 282 -15.66 1.60 -8.92
CA GLU A 282 -15.05 0.56 -8.05
C GLU A 282 -13.53 0.48 -8.24
N THR A 283 -13.04 0.59 -9.49
CA THR A 283 -11.60 0.67 -9.76
C THR A 283 -10.99 1.95 -9.18
N ALA A 284 -11.68 3.09 -9.28
CA ALA A 284 -11.25 4.35 -8.70
C ALA A 284 -11.21 4.30 -7.17
N LEU A 285 -12.21 3.68 -6.52
CA LEU A 285 -12.25 3.50 -5.06
C LEU A 285 -11.11 2.58 -4.58
N ASP A 286 -10.82 1.48 -5.30
CA ASP A 286 -9.70 0.60 -4.98
C ASP A 286 -8.35 1.32 -5.11
N THR A 287 -8.22 2.17 -6.12
CA THR A 287 -7.04 3.04 -6.32
C THR A 287 -6.93 4.09 -5.21
N ALA A 288 -8.03 4.75 -4.84
CA ALA A 288 -8.09 5.73 -3.77
C ALA A 288 -7.69 5.13 -2.42
N LEU A 289 -8.18 3.92 -2.10
CA LEU A 289 -7.78 3.17 -0.90
C LEU A 289 -6.25 3.04 -0.82
N MET A 290 -5.60 2.68 -1.92
CA MET A 290 -4.16 2.52 -1.94
C MET A 290 -3.41 3.87 -1.84
N HIS A 291 -3.88 4.92 -2.49
CA HIS A 291 -3.32 6.26 -2.31
C HIS A 291 -3.39 6.69 -0.84
N ASP A 292 -4.52 6.47 -0.19
CA ASP A 292 -4.73 6.82 1.21
C ASP A 292 -3.87 5.95 2.15
N LEU A 293 -3.64 4.67 1.83
CA LEU A 293 -2.72 3.81 2.55
C LEU A 293 -1.28 4.37 2.49
N TYR A 294 -0.79 4.73 1.30
CA TYR A 294 0.58 5.24 1.15
C TYR A 294 0.75 6.65 1.69
N TYR A 295 -0.26 7.51 1.61
CA TYR A 295 -0.28 8.77 2.34
C TYR A 295 -0.11 8.55 3.84
N SER A 296 -0.82 7.58 4.40
CA SER A 296 -0.86 7.29 5.83
C SER A 296 0.48 6.79 6.40
N MET A 297 1.37 6.21 5.56
CA MET A 297 2.69 5.75 5.99
C MET A 297 3.49 6.84 6.70
N LYS A 298 3.29 8.10 6.32
CA LYS A 298 3.99 9.25 6.91
C LYS A 298 3.04 10.36 7.35
N GLY A 299 1.72 10.27 7.12
CA GLY A 299 0.74 11.31 7.40
C GLY A 299 1.02 12.63 6.67
N ARG A 300 1.69 12.57 5.52
CA ARG A 300 2.06 13.72 4.68
C ARG A 300 2.16 13.30 3.21
N PRO A 301 2.24 14.27 2.28
CA PRO A 301 2.27 13.97 0.85
C PRO A 301 3.31 12.92 0.46
N PHE A 302 2.91 12.03 -0.44
CA PHE A 302 3.69 10.95 -1.02
C PHE A 302 4.00 11.21 -2.50
N LEU A 303 4.77 10.33 -3.15
CA LEU A 303 4.99 10.35 -4.59
C LEU A 303 4.33 9.12 -5.25
N LEU A 304 3.59 9.35 -6.33
CA LEU A 304 3.29 8.32 -7.30
C LEU A 304 4.52 8.18 -8.20
N MET A 305 5.33 7.12 -7.97
CA MET A 305 6.60 6.92 -8.70
C MET A 305 6.38 6.32 -10.06
N GLU A 306 5.46 5.36 -10.16
CA GLU A 306 5.15 4.71 -11.41
C GLU A 306 3.65 4.60 -11.63
N SER A 307 3.24 4.83 -12.86
CA SER A 307 1.88 4.59 -13.35
C SER A 307 1.92 4.40 -14.87
N SER A 308 0.99 3.62 -15.42
CA SER A 308 0.94 3.49 -16.87
C SER A 308 0.24 4.71 -17.50
N PRO A 309 0.82 5.35 -18.52
CA PRO A 309 0.10 6.39 -19.29
C PRO A 309 -1.01 5.81 -20.16
N SER A 310 -0.98 4.51 -20.48
CA SER A 310 -1.97 3.85 -21.35
C SER A 310 -2.38 2.46 -20.89
N PHE A 311 -1.47 1.48 -20.87
CA PHE A 311 -1.71 0.10 -20.46
C PHE A 311 -0.41 -0.55 -19.99
N THR A 312 -0.51 -1.67 -19.30
CA THR A 312 0.63 -2.53 -18.94
C THR A 312 0.77 -3.67 -19.97
N ASN A 313 1.86 -4.45 -19.90
CA ASN A 313 2.02 -5.64 -20.77
C ASN A 313 2.14 -6.96 -20.00
N TRP A 314 2.22 -6.88 -18.68
CA TRP A 314 2.46 -8.04 -17.80
C TRP A 314 1.18 -8.59 -17.13
N GLN A 315 0.04 -7.91 -17.31
CA GLN A 315 -1.26 -8.44 -16.89
C GLN A 315 -1.76 -9.51 -17.89
N PRO A 316 -2.57 -10.49 -17.47
CA PRO A 316 -3.12 -11.50 -18.37
C PRO A 316 -3.84 -10.91 -19.60
N ILE A 317 -4.53 -9.79 -19.40
CA ILE A 317 -5.14 -8.98 -20.46
C ILE A 317 -4.84 -7.51 -20.15
N SER A 318 -4.07 -6.88 -21.02
CA SER A 318 -3.68 -5.48 -20.90
C SER A 318 -4.59 -4.58 -21.72
N LYS A 319 -5.64 -4.06 -21.09
CA LYS A 319 -6.65 -3.23 -21.75
C LYS A 319 -6.23 -1.76 -21.73
N GLN A 320 -6.37 -1.08 -22.89
CA GLN A 320 -6.10 0.36 -23.01
C GLN A 320 -7.05 1.16 -22.12
N LYS A 321 -6.51 2.14 -21.40
CA LYS A 321 -7.31 3.18 -20.76
C LYS A 321 -8.17 3.90 -21.78
N ARG A 322 -9.46 4.10 -21.50
CA ARG A 322 -10.34 4.89 -22.36
C ARG A 322 -9.93 6.38 -22.28
N PRO A 323 -10.24 7.18 -23.32
CA PRO A 323 -9.98 8.62 -23.29
C PRO A 323 -10.58 9.29 -22.03
N GLY A 324 -9.77 10.06 -21.31
CA GLY A 324 -10.11 10.73 -20.05
C GLY A 324 -9.70 9.97 -18.77
N ILE A 325 -9.52 8.64 -18.81
CA ILE A 325 -9.13 7.85 -17.61
C ILE A 325 -7.71 8.21 -17.13
N ALA A 326 -6.79 8.53 -18.03
CA ALA A 326 -5.44 8.92 -17.62
C ALA A 326 -5.45 10.21 -16.80
N GLU A 327 -6.28 11.17 -17.18
CA GLU A 327 -6.47 12.42 -16.46
C GLU A 327 -7.21 12.21 -15.12
N LEU A 328 -8.31 11.43 -15.13
CA LEU A 328 -9.07 11.10 -13.92
C LEU A 328 -8.13 10.47 -12.87
N ALA A 329 -7.34 9.46 -13.26
CA ALA A 329 -6.40 8.77 -12.38
C ALA A 329 -5.30 9.71 -11.85
N ALA A 330 -4.72 10.55 -12.71
CA ALA A 330 -3.69 11.51 -12.32
C ALA A 330 -4.21 12.54 -11.30
N LEU A 331 -5.38 13.12 -11.55
CA LEU A 331 -5.98 14.11 -10.64
C LEU A 331 -6.49 13.46 -9.35
N GLN A 332 -6.97 12.20 -9.39
CA GLN A 332 -7.28 11.42 -8.19
C GLN A 332 -6.06 11.24 -7.29
N THR A 333 -4.92 10.87 -7.87
CA THR A 333 -3.67 10.73 -7.13
C THR A 333 -3.31 12.01 -6.36
N VAL A 334 -3.43 13.18 -7.01
CA VAL A 334 -3.18 14.49 -6.38
C VAL A 334 -4.22 14.79 -5.28
N ALA A 335 -5.50 14.49 -5.52
CA ALA A 335 -6.58 14.67 -4.55
C ALA A 335 -6.33 13.88 -3.26
N HIS A 336 -5.78 12.67 -3.39
CA HIS A 336 -5.47 11.76 -2.28
C HIS A 336 -4.08 11.99 -1.66
N GLY A 337 -3.35 13.04 -2.07
CA GLY A 337 -2.17 13.52 -1.37
C GLY A 337 -0.84 13.28 -2.07
N SER A 338 -0.82 12.84 -3.33
CA SER A 338 0.44 12.78 -4.06
C SER A 338 0.94 14.16 -4.48
N ASP A 339 2.25 14.37 -4.37
CA ASP A 339 2.97 15.52 -4.93
C ASP A 339 3.59 15.21 -6.30
N SER A 340 3.24 14.08 -6.90
CA SER A 340 3.74 13.69 -8.22
C SER A 340 2.71 12.92 -9.05
N VAL A 341 2.92 12.95 -10.36
CA VAL A 341 2.36 12.01 -11.35
C VAL A 341 3.51 11.58 -12.24
N LEU A 342 4.09 10.41 -11.95
CA LEU A 342 5.20 9.86 -12.70
C LEU A 342 4.77 8.58 -13.41
N TYR A 343 5.33 8.35 -14.60
CA TYR A 343 4.93 7.25 -15.48
C TYR A 343 6.06 6.24 -15.64
N PHE A 344 5.73 4.97 -15.69
CA PHE A 344 6.55 3.96 -16.29
C PHE A 344 5.98 3.67 -17.69
N GLN A 345 6.63 4.11 -18.78
CA GLN A 345 7.90 4.83 -18.84
C GLN A 345 7.78 6.00 -19.82
N TRP A 346 8.81 6.84 -19.89
CA TRP A 346 8.82 7.96 -20.83
C TRP A 346 8.79 7.49 -22.28
N ARG A 347 9.77 6.70 -22.72
CA ARG A 347 9.85 6.15 -24.08
C ARG A 347 9.78 4.63 -24.07
N ALA A 348 9.00 4.04 -24.96
CA ALA A 348 8.84 2.60 -25.10
C ALA A 348 10.18 1.91 -25.42
N SER A 349 10.52 0.89 -24.63
CA SER A 349 11.72 0.05 -24.83
C SER A 349 11.65 -0.73 -26.14
N ARG A 350 12.79 -0.88 -26.84
CA ARG A 350 12.84 -1.62 -28.11
C ARG A 350 12.77 -3.14 -27.96
N GLY A 351 13.13 -3.65 -26.81
CA GLY A 351 13.27 -5.07 -26.55
C GLY A 351 12.93 -5.46 -25.13
N ALA A 352 13.28 -6.68 -24.77
CA ALA A 352 13.05 -7.32 -23.48
C ALA A 352 11.57 -7.45 -23.10
N GLU A 353 11.32 -7.79 -21.85
CA GLU A 353 9.99 -8.16 -21.36
C GLU A 353 8.96 -7.01 -21.49
N GLU A 354 9.39 -5.78 -21.29
CA GLU A 354 8.53 -4.59 -21.24
C GLU A 354 8.48 -3.79 -22.55
N LYS A 355 8.92 -4.36 -23.68
CA LYS A 355 8.87 -3.68 -24.98
C LYS A 355 7.49 -3.22 -25.43
N PHE A 356 6.45 -3.83 -24.91
CA PHE A 356 5.04 -3.48 -25.18
C PHE A 356 4.35 -2.80 -23.99
N HIS A 357 5.08 -2.48 -22.93
CA HIS A 357 4.53 -1.66 -21.85
C HIS A 357 4.17 -0.27 -22.40
N GLY A 358 2.98 0.24 -22.00
CA GLY A 358 2.56 1.56 -22.43
C GLY A 358 3.53 2.64 -21.96
N ALA A 359 3.95 3.47 -22.89
CA ALA A 359 4.85 4.59 -22.60
C ALA A 359 4.20 5.92 -23.02
N VAL A 360 4.73 7.04 -22.56
CA VAL A 360 4.29 8.37 -22.98
C VAL A 360 4.64 8.57 -24.47
N VAL A 361 5.86 8.20 -24.86
CA VAL A 361 6.32 8.24 -26.25
C VAL A 361 6.42 6.81 -26.77
N GLY A 362 5.64 6.48 -27.79
CA GLY A 362 5.67 5.17 -28.44
C GLY A 362 6.90 4.92 -29.27
N HIS A 363 7.02 3.71 -29.85
CA HIS A 363 8.14 3.32 -30.71
C HIS A 363 8.29 4.22 -31.96
N ASP A 364 7.18 4.79 -32.43
CA ASP A 364 7.17 5.71 -33.60
C ASP A 364 7.60 7.14 -33.27
N GLY A 365 7.76 7.47 -31.97
CA GLY A 365 8.23 8.78 -31.51
C GLY A 365 7.25 9.93 -31.77
N ARG A 366 5.95 9.64 -32.00
CA ARG A 366 4.97 10.64 -32.44
C ARG A 366 4.35 11.42 -31.27
N GLU A 367 4.30 12.75 -31.41
CA GLU A 367 3.66 13.64 -30.43
C GLU A 367 2.12 13.74 -30.59
N ASP A 368 1.55 13.30 -31.70
CA ASP A 368 0.11 13.27 -31.93
C ASP A 368 -0.57 11.99 -31.42
N ALA A 369 0.19 11.07 -30.82
CA ALA A 369 -0.34 9.89 -30.14
C ALA A 369 -1.19 10.29 -28.93
N ARG A 370 -2.31 9.55 -28.70
CA ARG A 370 -3.23 9.87 -27.60
C ARG A 370 -2.55 9.87 -26.21
N PRO A 371 -1.72 8.87 -25.84
CA PRO A 371 -1.04 8.89 -24.53
C PRO A 371 -0.19 10.14 -24.34
N PHE A 372 0.55 10.58 -25.35
CA PHE A 372 1.35 11.80 -25.28
C PHE A 372 0.47 13.05 -25.07
N ARG A 373 -0.62 13.20 -25.85
CA ARG A 373 -1.53 14.36 -25.70
C ARG A 373 -2.23 14.39 -24.35
N GLU A 374 -2.65 13.23 -23.82
CA GLU A 374 -3.24 13.14 -22.49
C GLU A 374 -2.22 13.51 -21.41
N THR A 375 -0.95 13.08 -21.55
CA THR A 375 0.14 13.47 -20.64
C THR A 375 0.40 14.99 -20.68
N VAL A 376 0.40 15.61 -21.87
CA VAL A 376 0.48 17.08 -22.00
C VAL A 376 -0.66 17.76 -21.23
N GLY A 377 -1.89 17.29 -21.40
CA GLY A 377 -3.07 17.84 -20.70
C GLY A 377 -2.98 17.71 -19.18
N VAL A 378 -2.47 16.57 -18.68
CA VAL A 378 -2.20 16.38 -17.26
C VAL A 378 -1.15 17.38 -16.77
N GLY A 379 -0.01 17.51 -17.47
CA GLY A 379 1.05 18.44 -17.10
C GLY A 379 0.56 19.89 -16.96
N GLN A 380 -0.25 20.38 -17.91
CA GLN A 380 -0.88 21.70 -17.85
C GLN A 380 -1.74 21.88 -16.60
N LYS A 381 -2.55 20.87 -16.25
CA LYS A 381 -3.41 20.93 -15.05
C LYS A 381 -2.60 20.89 -13.75
N LEU A 382 -1.52 20.13 -13.71
CA LEU A 382 -0.61 20.12 -12.56
C LEU A 382 0.08 21.47 -12.33
N GLU A 383 0.38 22.22 -13.39
CA GLU A 383 0.88 23.60 -13.26
C GLU A 383 -0.16 24.53 -12.62
N VAL A 384 -1.43 24.44 -13.04
CA VAL A 384 -2.54 25.20 -12.43
C VAL A 384 -2.71 24.84 -10.95
N LEU A 385 -2.54 23.56 -10.60
CA LEU A 385 -2.69 23.07 -9.24
C LEU A 385 -1.40 23.17 -8.40
N SER A 386 -0.35 23.82 -8.88
CA SER A 386 0.98 23.81 -8.24
C SER A 386 1.01 24.23 -6.77
N GLU A 387 0.08 25.08 -6.33
CA GLU A 387 -0.03 25.53 -4.93
C GLU A 387 -0.46 24.42 -3.96
N ILE A 388 -0.97 23.28 -4.45
CA ILE A 388 -1.37 22.15 -3.61
C ILE A 388 -0.17 21.35 -3.12
N ALA A 389 1.00 21.51 -3.73
CA ALA A 389 2.20 20.80 -3.33
C ALA A 389 2.50 21.02 -1.83
N THR A 390 2.84 19.93 -1.14
CA THR A 390 3.07 19.88 0.31
C THR A 390 1.86 20.10 1.21
N VAL A 391 0.68 20.35 0.68
CA VAL A 391 -0.55 20.50 1.48
C VAL A 391 -0.96 19.13 2.02
N CYS A 392 -1.12 19.03 3.34
CA CYS A 392 -1.60 17.83 4.02
C CYS A 392 -3.12 17.71 4.00
N ARG A 393 -3.62 16.50 4.22
CA ARG A 393 -5.04 16.21 4.42
C ARG A 393 -5.42 16.40 5.89
N THR A 394 -6.71 16.54 6.17
CA THR A 394 -7.24 16.62 7.53
C THR A 394 -7.65 15.22 7.99
N LYS A 395 -7.24 14.82 9.17
CA LYS A 395 -7.65 13.56 9.78
C LYS A 395 -9.15 13.56 10.10
N GLN A 396 -9.85 12.49 9.75
CA GLN A 396 -11.26 12.32 10.07
C GLN A 396 -11.58 10.89 10.53
N ALA A 397 -11.35 9.90 9.69
CA ALA A 397 -11.54 8.49 9.98
C ALA A 397 -10.24 7.72 9.78
N ALA A 398 -10.04 6.67 10.60
CA ALA A 398 -8.94 5.74 10.44
C ALA A 398 -9.46 4.32 10.25
N ILE A 399 -8.79 3.53 9.42
CA ILE A 399 -9.00 2.08 9.28
C ILE A 399 -7.71 1.39 9.70
N VAL A 400 -7.81 0.41 10.59
CA VAL A 400 -6.66 -0.35 11.05
C VAL A 400 -6.23 -1.31 9.94
N HIS A 401 -4.98 -1.17 9.49
CA HIS A 401 -4.29 -2.12 8.65
C HIS A 401 -2.91 -2.41 9.24
N ASP A 402 -2.64 -3.69 9.47
CA ASP A 402 -1.40 -4.14 10.08
C ASP A 402 -0.88 -5.37 9.33
N TRP A 403 0.38 -5.32 8.87
CA TRP A 403 0.98 -6.43 8.10
C TRP A 403 1.12 -7.69 8.94
N GLU A 404 1.51 -7.55 10.21
CA GLU A 404 1.67 -8.71 11.10
C GLU A 404 0.32 -9.40 11.36
N ASN A 405 -0.74 -8.60 11.56
CA ASN A 405 -2.11 -9.10 11.63
C ASN A 405 -2.52 -9.85 10.35
N LYS A 406 -2.26 -9.25 9.18
CA LYS A 406 -2.58 -9.89 7.90
C LYS A 406 -1.83 -11.21 7.72
N TRP A 407 -0.55 -11.24 8.05
CA TRP A 407 0.25 -12.45 7.96
C TRP A 407 -0.24 -13.58 8.88
N ALA A 408 -0.60 -13.25 10.13
CA ALA A 408 -1.17 -14.20 11.06
C ALA A 408 -2.54 -14.70 10.60
N LEU A 409 -3.40 -13.80 10.16
CA LEU A 409 -4.74 -14.11 9.65
C LEU A 409 -4.71 -15.08 8.45
N GLU A 410 -3.79 -14.90 7.51
CA GLU A 410 -3.61 -15.80 6.36
C GLU A 410 -3.16 -17.20 6.74
N GLY A 411 -2.43 -17.32 7.87
CA GLY A 411 -1.98 -18.60 8.43
C GLY A 411 -2.93 -19.22 9.46
N SER A 412 -4.09 -18.61 9.73
CA SER A 412 -4.88 -18.88 10.95
C SER A 412 -5.49 -20.28 11.06
N CYS A 413 -5.72 -21.01 9.98
CA CYS A 413 -6.46 -22.29 10.01
C CYS A 413 -7.70 -22.22 10.91
N GLY A 414 -8.58 -21.26 10.64
CA GLY A 414 -9.74 -20.94 11.45
C GLY A 414 -11.03 -21.65 11.01
N PRO A 415 -12.20 -21.13 11.37
CA PRO A 415 -13.49 -21.70 10.97
C PRO A 415 -13.71 -21.61 9.45
N ARG A 416 -12.97 -20.76 8.75
CA ARG A 416 -12.97 -20.65 7.29
C ARG A 416 -11.54 -20.42 6.79
N ASN A 417 -10.99 -21.36 6.02
CA ASN A 417 -9.60 -21.36 5.57
C ASN A 417 -9.41 -20.83 4.14
N ALA A 418 -10.51 -20.55 3.43
CA ALA A 418 -10.48 -19.99 2.08
C ALA A 418 -11.50 -18.86 1.95
N GLY A 419 -11.14 -17.79 1.22
CA GLY A 419 -12.07 -16.70 0.93
C GLY A 419 -12.43 -15.81 2.13
N MET A 420 -11.60 -15.75 3.18
CA MET A 420 -11.78 -14.78 4.28
C MET A 420 -11.72 -13.34 3.76
N GLY A 421 -10.90 -13.07 2.72
CA GLY A 421 -10.91 -11.81 2.00
C GLY A 421 -10.64 -10.59 2.89
N TYR A 422 -9.46 -10.54 3.53
CA TYR A 422 -9.09 -9.41 4.40
C TYR A 422 -9.16 -8.05 3.67
N TRP A 423 -8.61 -7.97 2.46
CA TRP A 423 -8.71 -6.76 1.63
C TRP A 423 -10.14 -6.45 1.20
N ASP A 424 -10.99 -7.47 1.02
CA ASP A 424 -12.40 -7.26 0.66
C ASP A 424 -13.15 -6.62 1.83
N GLU A 425 -12.85 -7.05 3.07
CA GLU A 425 -13.41 -6.41 4.27
C GLU A 425 -12.97 -4.94 4.38
N LEU A 426 -11.67 -4.67 4.27
CA LEU A 426 -11.14 -3.30 4.27
C LEU A 426 -11.83 -2.42 3.21
N LYS A 427 -12.04 -2.96 2.00
CA LYS A 427 -12.71 -2.25 0.89
C LYS A 427 -14.14 -1.89 1.22
N LEU A 428 -14.92 -2.77 1.86
CA LEU A 428 -16.32 -2.48 2.23
C LEU A 428 -16.41 -1.25 3.13
N HIS A 429 -15.57 -1.20 4.16
CA HIS A 429 -15.51 -0.06 5.07
C HIS A 429 -14.99 1.21 4.39
N TYR A 430 -13.89 1.08 3.65
CA TYR A 430 -13.27 2.21 2.95
C TYR A 430 -14.21 2.81 1.91
N ASN A 431 -14.79 1.98 1.04
CA ASN A 431 -15.65 2.44 -0.05
C ASN A 431 -16.89 3.18 0.48
N ALA A 432 -17.47 2.71 1.56
CA ALA A 432 -18.62 3.37 2.18
C ALA A 432 -18.26 4.77 2.71
N LEU A 433 -17.13 4.91 3.40
CA LEU A 433 -16.63 6.21 3.89
C LEU A 433 -16.21 7.14 2.74
N ALA A 434 -15.51 6.61 1.72
CA ALA A 434 -15.05 7.38 0.57
C ALA A 434 -16.21 7.92 -0.28
N ARG A 435 -17.30 7.15 -0.44
CA ARG A 435 -18.52 7.62 -1.12
C ARG A 435 -19.23 8.75 -0.38
N GLU A 436 -19.12 8.78 0.94
CA GLU A 436 -19.59 9.93 1.74
C GLU A 436 -18.57 11.09 1.73
N GLY A 437 -17.49 11.00 0.95
CA GLY A 437 -16.46 12.04 0.82
C GLY A 437 -15.62 12.25 2.09
N ILE A 438 -15.50 11.22 2.93
CA ILE A 438 -14.72 11.28 4.17
C ILE A 438 -13.26 10.94 3.89
N ALA A 439 -12.34 11.76 4.41
CA ALA A 439 -10.92 11.46 4.37
C ALA A 439 -10.61 10.28 5.31
N VAL A 440 -10.10 9.20 4.72
CA VAL A 440 -9.67 8.00 5.44
C VAL A 440 -8.15 7.93 5.46
N GLU A 441 -7.60 7.59 6.61
CA GLU A 441 -6.19 7.20 6.76
C GLU A 441 -6.10 5.77 7.29
N PHE A 442 -4.99 5.10 7.01
CA PHE A 442 -4.70 3.79 7.56
C PHE A 442 -3.75 3.90 8.75
N VAL A 443 -4.02 3.13 9.78
CA VAL A 443 -3.20 3.09 11.01
C VAL A 443 -2.85 1.65 11.34
N ASN A 444 -1.65 1.42 11.86
CA ASN A 444 -1.30 0.15 12.48
C ASN A 444 -1.48 0.21 14.00
N GLN A 445 -1.23 -0.89 14.70
CA GLN A 445 -1.40 -0.97 16.15
C GLN A 445 -0.43 -0.08 16.95
N GLU A 446 0.69 0.39 16.34
CA GLU A 446 1.62 1.34 16.96
C GLU A 446 1.17 2.80 16.81
N SER A 447 0.33 3.11 15.83
CA SER A 447 -0.06 4.46 15.45
C SER A 447 -0.77 5.24 16.57
N ASP A 448 -0.63 6.55 16.55
CA ASP A 448 -1.39 7.48 17.38
C ASP A 448 -2.78 7.71 16.76
N LEU A 449 -3.83 7.59 17.57
CA LEU A 449 -5.22 7.78 17.15
C LEU A 449 -5.72 9.21 17.36
N THR A 450 -4.89 10.12 17.85
CA THR A 450 -5.27 11.52 18.09
C THR A 450 -5.70 12.22 16.80
N GLY A 451 -6.83 12.92 16.86
CA GLY A 451 -7.37 13.72 15.77
C GLY A 451 -8.33 12.97 14.84
N TYR A 452 -8.53 11.67 15.02
CA TYR A 452 -9.63 10.95 14.36
C TYR A 452 -10.91 11.04 15.20
N GLY A 453 -12.06 11.06 14.56
CA GLY A 453 -13.36 10.92 15.20
C GLY A 453 -13.90 9.48 15.17
N LEU A 454 -13.44 8.70 14.16
CA LEU A 454 -13.88 7.35 13.89
C LEU A 454 -12.66 6.44 13.63
N VAL A 455 -12.62 5.29 14.31
CA VAL A 455 -11.61 4.23 14.08
C VAL A 455 -12.31 2.91 13.76
N VAL A 456 -12.00 2.33 12.61
CA VAL A 456 -12.51 1.03 12.16
C VAL A 456 -11.45 -0.04 12.37
N VAL A 457 -11.82 -1.16 13.00
CA VAL A 457 -10.94 -2.26 13.41
C VAL A 457 -11.38 -3.54 12.68
N PRO A 458 -11.10 -3.69 11.36
CA PRO A 458 -11.60 -4.79 10.56
C PRO A 458 -10.72 -6.03 10.72
N MET A 459 -11.28 -7.13 11.22
CA MET A 459 -10.59 -8.42 11.33
C MET A 459 -9.18 -8.32 11.93
N VAL A 460 -9.02 -7.54 13.01
CA VAL A 460 -7.73 -7.46 13.73
C VAL A 460 -7.57 -8.70 14.60
N TYR A 461 -7.36 -9.84 13.93
CA TYR A 461 -7.20 -11.17 14.48
C TYR A 461 -6.07 -11.24 15.52
N LEU A 462 -4.89 -10.73 15.15
CA LEU A 462 -3.76 -10.52 16.04
C LEU A 462 -3.91 -9.15 16.70
N LEU A 463 -4.35 -9.13 17.96
CA LEU A 463 -4.57 -7.91 18.73
C LEU A 463 -3.59 -7.84 19.90
N THR A 464 -2.81 -6.76 19.96
CA THR A 464 -1.90 -6.48 21.08
C THR A 464 -2.64 -5.88 22.28
N ASP A 465 -2.20 -6.18 23.51
CA ASP A 465 -2.79 -5.62 24.72
C ASP A 465 -2.72 -4.08 24.72
N ALA A 466 -1.61 -3.52 24.26
CA ALA A 466 -1.41 -2.09 24.16
C ALA A 466 -2.41 -1.41 23.21
N PHE A 467 -2.72 -2.04 22.10
CA PHE A 467 -3.68 -1.49 21.14
C PHE A 467 -5.13 -1.65 21.60
N ALA A 468 -5.47 -2.78 22.22
CA ALA A 468 -6.79 -2.96 22.87
C ALA A 468 -7.04 -1.84 23.90
N GLN A 469 -6.06 -1.56 24.79
CA GLN A 469 -6.16 -0.46 25.74
C GLN A 469 -6.28 0.91 25.05
N LYS A 470 -5.53 1.14 23.98
CA LYS A 470 -5.58 2.39 23.18
C LYS A 470 -6.97 2.61 22.58
N LEU A 471 -7.64 1.57 22.07
CA LEU A 471 -9.02 1.65 21.57
C LEU A 471 -10.03 1.98 22.68
N CYS A 472 -9.88 1.34 23.87
CA CYS A 472 -10.69 1.66 25.04
C CYS A 472 -10.52 3.12 25.48
N ASP A 473 -9.27 3.61 25.52
CA ASP A 473 -8.99 5.01 25.86
C ASP A 473 -9.53 5.99 24.82
N PHE A 474 -9.40 5.66 23.54
CA PHE A 474 -9.95 6.46 22.44
C PHE A 474 -11.48 6.62 22.57
N ALA A 475 -12.20 5.51 22.79
CA ALA A 475 -13.65 5.54 22.98
C ALA A 475 -14.04 6.28 24.28
N ARG A 476 -13.33 6.01 25.40
CA ARG A 476 -13.60 6.69 26.68
C ARG A 476 -13.53 8.21 26.55
N ASN A 477 -12.67 8.73 25.68
CA ASN A 477 -12.45 10.17 25.44
C ASN A 477 -13.29 10.74 24.29
N GLY A 478 -14.40 10.09 23.90
CA GLY A 478 -15.36 10.60 22.94
C GLY A 478 -15.22 10.07 21.51
N GLY A 479 -14.25 9.21 21.22
CA GLY A 479 -14.07 8.57 19.91
C GLY A 479 -15.13 7.50 19.63
N THR A 480 -15.36 7.23 18.36
CA THR A 480 -16.21 6.11 17.90
C THR A 480 -15.34 5.00 17.33
N VAL A 481 -15.52 3.77 17.83
CA VAL A 481 -14.81 2.58 17.37
C VAL A 481 -15.79 1.64 16.67
N VAL A 482 -15.41 1.09 15.52
CA VAL A 482 -16.15 0.02 14.83
C VAL A 482 -15.29 -1.23 14.82
N VAL A 483 -15.68 -2.26 15.54
CA VAL A 483 -14.97 -3.54 15.62
C VAL A 483 -15.73 -4.57 14.80
N THR A 484 -15.04 -5.33 13.98
CA THR A 484 -15.68 -6.41 13.23
C THR A 484 -15.36 -7.78 13.81
N TYR A 485 -16.10 -8.77 13.33
CA TYR A 485 -15.85 -10.19 13.58
C TYR A 485 -14.36 -10.55 13.37
N TRP A 486 -13.95 -11.67 13.95
CA TRP A 486 -12.60 -12.21 13.87
C TRP A 486 -11.51 -11.26 14.41
N THR A 487 -11.89 -10.37 15.35
CA THR A 487 -10.96 -9.45 16.04
C THR A 487 -10.62 -9.99 17.44
N GLY A 488 -9.39 -9.77 17.90
CA GLY A 488 -8.94 -10.09 19.26
C GLY A 488 -8.91 -11.60 19.56
N VAL A 489 -8.43 -12.40 18.62
CA VAL A 489 -8.40 -13.87 18.71
C VAL A 489 -7.08 -14.36 19.26
N VAL A 490 -5.95 -13.82 18.74
CA VAL A 490 -4.60 -14.25 19.11
C VAL A 490 -3.74 -13.08 19.60
N ASN A 491 -2.67 -13.43 20.28
CA ASN A 491 -1.62 -12.50 20.70
C ASN A 491 -0.55 -12.31 19.60
N GLU A 492 0.50 -11.55 19.91
CA GLU A 492 1.62 -11.24 19.01
C GLU A 492 2.48 -12.45 18.60
N SER A 493 2.29 -13.59 19.21
CA SER A 493 2.94 -14.88 18.85
C SER A 493 2.01 -15.84 18.11
N ASP A 494 0.84 -15.35 17.67
CA ASP A 494 -0.22 -16.14 17.03
C ASP A 494 -0.77 -17.27 17.93
N LEU A 495 -0.76 -17.05 19.24
CA LEU A 495 -1.39 -17.94 20.21
C LEU A 495 -2.78 -17.43 20.57
N CYS A 496 -3.78 -18.31 20.57
CA CYS A 496 -5.12 -18.00 21.03
C CYS A 496 -5.11 -17.37 22.42
N ARG A 497 -5.83 -16.27 22.57
CA ARG A 497 -6.06 -15.63 23.86
C ARG A 497 -6.92 -16.52 24.74
N LEU A 498 -6.62 -16.57 26.03
CA LEU A 498 -7.38 -17.29 27.03
C LEU A 498 -8.35 -16.35 27.71
N GLY A 499 -9.62 -16.74 27.83
CA GLY A 499 -10.70 -15.93 28.39
C GLY A 499 -11.68 -15.42 27.33
N ASP A 500 -12.45 -14.39 27.71
CA ASP A 500 -13.49 -13.85 26.84
C ASP A 500 -12.90 -13.10 25.62
N THR A 501 -13.57 -13.22 24.50
CA THR A 501 -13.21 -12.58 23.23
C THR A 501 -14.37 -11.73 22.70
N PRO A 502 -14.11 -10.66 21.91
CA PRO A 502 -12.80 -10.14 21.46
C PRO A 502 -11.94 -9.71 22.64
N TYR A 503 -10.75 -10.32 22.76
CA TYR A 503 -9.88 -10.14 23.93
C TYR A 503 -9.51 -8.67 24.17
N GLY A 504 -9.69 -8.24 25.43
CA GLY A 504 -9.39 -6.86 25.83
C GLY A 504 -10.42 -5.82 25.38
N LEU A 505 -11.49 -6.23 24.66
CA LEU A 505 -12.52 -5.33 24.13
C LEU A 505 -13.95 -5.66 24.63
N THR A 506 -14.12 -6.68 25.45
CA THR A 506 -15.48 -7.12 25.90
C THR A 506 -16.22 -6.05 26.68
N ASP A 507 -15.52 -5.29 27.53
CA ASP A 507 -16.09 -4.16 28.26
C ASP A 507 -16.39 -2.97 27.33
N LEU A 508 -15.48 -2.68 26.39
CA LEU A 508 -15.69 -1.65 25.37
C LEU A 508 -16.93 -1.93 24.52
N LEU A 509 -17.15 -3.21 24.20
CA LEU A 509 -18.21 -3.65 23.30
C LEU A 509 -19.53 -3.99 24.02
N GLY A 510 -19.52 -4.14 25.35
CA GLY A 510 -20.70 -4.55 26.12
C GLY A 510 -21.22 -5.96 25.78
N LEU A 511 -20.36 -6.81 25.21
CA LEU A 511 -20.68 -8.17 24.76
C LEU A 511 -19.44 -9.05 24.73
N ARG A 512 -19.64 -10.35 24.61
CA ARG A 512 -18.58 -11.34 24.37
C ARG A 512 -19.01 -12.33 23.29
N ARG A 513 -18.06 -12.80 22.50
CA ARG A 513 -18.26 -13.88 21.53
C ARG A 513 -18.35 -15.23 22.27
N THR A 514 -19.32 -16.04 21.92
CA THR A 514 -19.50 -17.39 22.50
C THR A 514 -19.23 -18.50 21.51
N GLU A 515 -19.58 -18.30 20.22
CA GLU A 515 -19.41 -19.28 19.15
C GLU A 515 -19.07 -18.60 17.83
N ILE A 516 -18.62 -19.39 16.88
CA ILE A 516 -18.32 -18.94 15.52
C ILE A 516 -18.82 -20.01 14.56
N ASP A 517 -19.62 -19.59 13.59
CA ASP A 517 -20.12 -20.42 12.52
C ASP A 517 -19.54 -19.97 11.17
N GLY A 518 -18.79 -20.88 10.49
CA GLY A 518 -18.21 -20.63 9.17
C GLY A 518 -19.22 -20.97 8.08
N MET A 519 -19.43 -20.03 7.16
CA MET A 519 -20.41 -20.18 6.09
C MET A 519 -19.76 -20.69 4.80
N TYR A 520 -20.45 -21.52 4.02
CA TYR A 520 -20.05 -21.95 2.69
C TYR A 520 -20.12 -20.79 1.67
N ASP A 521 -19.41 -20.93 0.54
CA ASP A 521 -19.49 -19.94 -0.54
C ASP A 521 -20.92 -19.82 -1.07
N GLY A 522 -21.43 -18.59 -1.07
CA GLY A 522 -22.79 -18.28 -1.49
C GLY A 522 -23.86 -18.49 -0.43
N GLU A 523 -23.51 -19.05 0.73
CA GLU A 523 -24.39 -19.10 1.89
C GLU A 523 -24.53 -17.72 2.54
N THR A 524 -25.74 -17.38 2.97
CA THR A 524 -26.05 -16.14 3.67
C THR A 524 -27.02 -16.39 4.81
N CYS A 525 -26.95 -15.55 5.83
CA CYS A 525 -27.91 -15.52 6.93
C CYS A 525 -28.59 -14.16 6.98
N ARG A 526 -29.91 -14.12 6.91
CA ARG A 526 -30.66 -12.88 6.97
C ARG A 526 -30.55 -12.25 8.36
N CYS A 527 -30.36 -10.92 8.38
CA CYS A 527 -30.31 -10.12 9.59
C CYS A 527 -31.36 -9.04 9.55
N THR A 528 -32.19 -8.99 10.60
CA THR A 528 -33.32 -8.07 10.72
C THR A 528 -32.94 -6.91 11.66
N PRO A 529 -33.14 -5.66 11.25
CA PRO A 529 -32.93 -4.51 12.15
C PRO A 529 -33.91 -4.51 13.29
N MET A 530 -33.50 -3.96 14.44
CA MET A 530 -34.39 -3.68 15.56
C MET A 530 -35.31 -2.49 15.23
N ASP A 531 -36.49 -2.44 15.82
CA ASP A 531 -37.53 -1.44 15.51
C ASP A 531 -37.05 0.02 15.59
N ASP A 532 -36.15 0.33 16.50
CA ASP A 532 -35.59 1.66 16.69
C ASP A 532 -34.31 1.91 15.87
N SER A 533 -33.89 0.95 15.05
CA SER A 533 -32.68 1.05 14.23
C SER A 533 -32.95 1.63 12.83
N ALA A 534 -32.13 2.56 12.38
CA ALA A 534 -32.17 3.08 11.03
C ALA A 534 -31.44 2.19 9.99
N LEU A 535 -30.95 1.01 10.38
CA LEU A 535 -30.24 0.08 9.50
C LEU A 535 -31.22 -0.67 8.59
N PRO A 536 -30.82 -1.02 7.36
CA PRO A 536 -31.63 -1.87 6.50
C PRO A 536 -31.58 -3.33 6.94
N GLU A 537 -32.55 -4.14 6.50
CA GLU A 537 -32.41 -5.60 6.45
C GLU A 537 -31.19 -5.94 5.56
N THR A 538 -30.39 -6.91 5.98
CA THR A 538 -29.13 -7.26 5.31
C THR A 538 -28.85 -8.75 5.35
N GLN A 539 -27.82 -9.18 4.63
CA GLN A 539 -27.35 -10.57 4.59
C GLN A 539 -25.95 -10.65 5.21
N ALA A 540 -25.81 -11.48 6.23
CA ALA A 540 -24.51 -11.89 6.75
C ALA A 540 -23.90 -12.96 5.84
N SER A 541 -22.56 -12.97 5.72
CA SER A 541 -21.81 -13.91 4.87
C SER A 541 -20.44 -14.17 5.46
N VAL A 542 -19.71 -15.14 4.89
CA VAL A 542 -18.33 -15.52 5.27
C VAL A 542 -18.29 -16.29 6.59
N LEU A 543 -18.64 -15.65 7.69
CA LEU A 543 -18.82 -16.30 8.99
C LEU A 543 -19.75 -15.47 9.86
N CYS A 544 -20.44 -16.12 10.80
CA CYS A 544 -21.28 -15.50 11.81
C CYS A 544 -20.66 -15.72 13.20
N GLU A 545 -20.38 -14.66 13.92
CA GLU A 545 -20.03 -14.76 15.33
C GLU A 545 -21.30 -14.65 16.18
N VAL A 546 -21.48 -15.63 17.07
CA VAL A 546 -22.57 -15.64 18.05
C VAL A 546 -22.08 -14.91 19.29
N ALA A 547 -22.76 -13.83 19.65
CA ALA A 547 -22.40 -13.01 20.80
C ALA A 547 -23.48 -13.03 21.89
N SER A 548 -23.03 -13.01 23.15
CA SER A 548 -23.89 -12.76 24.31
C SER A 548 -23.59 -11.37 24.86
N LEU A 549 -24.65 -10.68 25.28
CA LEU A 549 -24.55 -9.39 25.96
C LEU A 549 -23.95 -9.55 27.36
N ASN A 550 -23.22 -8.55 27.83
CA ASN A 550 -22.70 -8.52 29.21
C ASN A 550 -23.85 -8.35 30.23
N ASP A 551 -23.70 -8.96 31.39
CA ASP A 551 -24.75 -8.96 32.42
C ASP A 551 -24.94 -7.58 33.08
N THR A 552 -23.87 -6.82 33.24
CA THR A 552 -23.88 -5.58 34.04
C THR A 552 -23.92 -4.30 33.21
N ASP A 553 -23.36 -4.33 32.00
CA ASP A 553 -23.30 -3.18 31.07
C ASP A 553 -23.44 -3.69 29.64
N PRO A 554 -24.67 -4.07 29.22
CA PRO A 554 -24.87 -4.72 27.93
C PRO A 554 -24.90 -3.72 26.79
N ALA A 555 -24.37 -4.14 25.62
CA ALA A 555 -24.59 -3.45 24.37
C ALA A 555 -26.09 -3.44 23.98
N THR A 556 -26.47 -2.48 23.17
CA THR A 556 -27.79 -2.41 22.53
C THR A 556 -27.74 -3.07 21.15
N PRO A 557 -28.45 -4.16 20.89
CA PRO A 557 -28.56 -4.71 19.55
C PRO A 557 -29.23 -3.72 18.59
N LEU A 558 -28.62 -3.53 17.40
CA LEU A 558 -29.17 -2.74 16.30
C LEU A 558 -29.76 -3.64 15.20
N SER A 559 -29.20 -4.84 15.04
CA SER A 559 -29.71 -5.88 14.15
C SER A 559 -29.42 -7.24 14.77
N VAL A 560 -30.30 -8.23 14.50
CA VAL A 560 -30.19 -9.61 15.00
C VAL A 560 -30.22 -10.59 13.84
N TYR A 561 -29.59 -11.75 14.02
CA TYR A 561 -29.76 -12.86 13.08
C TYR A 561 -31.23 -13.34 13.09
N ALA A 562 -31.79 -13.56 11.93
CA ALA A 562 -33.18 -13.95 11.75
C ALA A 562 -33.36 -15.45 11.45
N GLU A 563 -32.28 -16.16 11.30
CA GLU A 563 -32.25 -17.56 10.85
C GLU A 563 -31.20 -18.34 11.66
N ASP A 564 -31.21 -19.67 11.50
CA ASP A 564 -30.35 -20.63 12.14
C ASP A 564 -30.55 -20.77 13.67
N TYR A 565 -29.70 -21.58 14.34
CA TYR A 565 -29.78 -21.85 15.79
C TYR A 565 -29.43 -20.62 16.65
N TYR A 566 -28.75 -19.63 16.07
CA TYR A 566 -28.42 -18.36 16.73
C TYR A 566 -29.39 -17.21 16.42
N VAL A 567 -30.62 -17.55 15.98
CA VAL A 567 -31.70 -16.57 15.78
C VAL A 567 -31.88 -15.68 17.02
N ASN A 568 -32.09 -14.37 16.82
CA ASN A 568 -32.16 -13.31 17.83
C ASN A 568 -30.84 -12.97 18.54
N CYS A 569 -29.72 -13.62 18.25
CA CYS A 569 -28.42 -13.14 18.70
C CYS A 569 -28.03 -11.86 17.97
N PRO A 570 -27.29 -10.93 18.62
CA PRO A 570 -26.86 -9.69 18.00
C PRO A 570 -25.96 -9.94 16.78
N ALA A 571 -26.35 -9.42 15.60
CA ALA A 571 -25.53 -9.36 14.39
C ALA A 571 -24.81 -8.01 14.29
N VAL A 572 -25.47 -6.94 14.76
CA VAL A 572 -24.89 -5.59 14.90
C VAL A 572 -25.30 -5.05 16.27
N ALA A 573 -24.35 -4.52 17.02
CA ALA A 573 -24.62 -3.93 18.33
C ALA A 573 -23.84 -2.61 18.50
N VAL A 574 -24.34 -1.75 19.39
CA VAL A 574 -23.67 -0.52 19.83
C VAL A 574 -23.60 -0.48 21.35
N HIS A 575 -22.49 0.00 21.87
CA HIS A 575 -22.28 0.21 23.29
C HIS A 575 -21.72 1.60 23.56
N SER A 576 -22.28 2.30 24.54
CA SER A 576 -21.76 3.58 25.02
C SER A 576 -20.60 3.33 25.98
N TYR A 577 -19.45 3.95 25.77
CA TYR A 577 -18.28 3.73 26.61
C TYR A 577 -17.58 5.05 26.91
N GLY A 578 -17.66 5.48 28.17
CA GLY A 578 -17.19 6.82 28.55
C GLY A 578 -17.98 7.92 27.84
N GLU A 579 -17.27 8.83 27.15
CA GLU A 579 -17.88 9.91 26.36
C GLU A 579 -18.14 9.49 24.90
N GLY A 580 -17.66 8.32 24.47
CA GLY A 580 -17.79 7.82 23.11
C GLY A 580 -18.59 6.53 23.03
N ARG A 581 -18.30 5.72 22.02
CA ARG A 581 -19.02 4.47 21.78
C ARG A 581 -18.25 3.47 20.94
N ALA A 582 -18.71 2.22 20.96
CA ALA A 582 -18.21 1.17 20.11
C ALA A 582 -19.35 0.43 19.40
N TYR A 583 -19.18 0.14 18.13
CA TYR A 583 -20.01 -0.75 17.34
C TYR A 583 -19.34 -2.10 17.17
N TYR A 584 -20.13 -3.15 17.17
CA TYR A 584 -19.69 -4.51 16.86
C TYR A 584 -20.45 -5.05 15.66
N LEU A 585 -19.71 -5.47 14.62
CA LEU A 585 -20.25 -6.11 13.42
C LEU A 585 -19.85 -7.59 13.46
N ALA A 586 -20.80 -8.47 13.80
CA ALA A 586 -20.52 -9.88 14.08
C ALA A 586 -20.38 -10.75 12.82
N SER A 587 -20.49 -10.16 11.62
CA SER A 587 -20.36 -10.83 10.34
C SER A 587 -19.95 -9.83 9.25
N ARG A 588 -19.62 -10.34 8.04
CA ARG A 588 -19.57 -9.52 6.83
C ARG A 588 -20.97 -9.34 6.29
N PHE A 589 -21.34 -8.09 6.02
CA PHE A 589 -22.64 -7.73 5.45
C PHE A 589 -22.52 -7.32 3.98
N ASP A 590 -23.67 -7.08 3.34
CA ASP A 590 -23.69 -6.57 1.97
C ASP A 590 -23.30 -5.08 1.89
N GLU A 591 -22.96 -4.62 0.70
CA GLU A 591 -22.50 -3.25 0.47
C GLU A 591 -23.56 -2.20 0.84
N ALA A 592 -24.84 -2.51 0.63
CA ALA A 592 -25.95 -1.59 0.96
C ALA A 592 -26.01 -1.31 2.47
N PHE A 593 -25.75 -2.33 3.29
CA PHE A 593 -25.61 -2.17 4.74
C PHE A 593 -24.47 -1.22 5.09
N TYR A 594 -23.26 -1.43 4.57
CA TYR A 594 -22.13 -0.56 4.91
C TYR A 594 -22.36 0.90 4.48
N ARG A 595 -22.97 1.13 3.31
CA ARG A 595 -23.38 2.48 2.87
C ARG A 595 -24.34 3.15 3.86
N ALA A 596 -25.37 2.44 4.29
CA ALA A 596 -26.36 2.97 5.25
C ALA A 596 -25.72 3.19 6.63
N PHE A 597 -24.96 2.22 7.13
CA PHE A 597 -24.27 2.28 8.41
C PHE A 597 -23.31 3.49 8.48
N TYR A 598 -22.42 3.64 7.51
CA TYR A 598 -21.43 4.72 7.55
C TYR A 598 -22.05 6.10 7.27
N ARG A 599 -23.11 6.19 6.47
CA ARG A 599 -23.89 7.43 6.34
C ARG A 599 -24.45 7.91 7.69
N ALA A 600 -24.98 6.98 8.48
CA ALA A 600 -25.46 7.29 9.84
C ALA A 600 -24.30 7.64 10.78
N ALA A 601 -23.23 6.85 10.79
CA ALA A 601 -22.07 7.05 11.65
C ALA A 601 -21.33 8.37 11.36
N VAL A 602 -21.12 8.73 10.11
CA VAL A 602 -20.52 10.00 9.67
C VAL A 602 -21.28 11.20 10.22
N LYS A 603 -22.62 11.16 10.13
CA LYS A 603 -23.49 12.20 10.67
C LYS A 603 -23.43 12.27 12.20
N GLU A 604 -23.44 11.12 12.85
CA GLU A 604 -23.46 11.02 14.31
C GLU A 604 -22.13 11.50 14.93
N VAL A 605 -20.99 11.12 14.32
CA VAL A 605 -19.65 11.54 14.74
C VAL A 605 -19.39 13.02 14.36
N GLY A 606 -20.14 13.59 13.42
CA GLY A 606 -19.97 14.95 12.92
C GLY A 606 -18.76 15.10 11.98
N LEU A 607 -18.41 14.06 11.20
CA LEU A 607 -17.37 14.13 10.20
C LEU A 607 -17.83 15.02 9.04
N THR A 608 -16.89 15.71 8.40
CA THR A 608 -17.20 16.69 7.36
C THR A 608 -16.92 16.11 5.96
N PRO A 609 -17.94 15.83 5.14
CA PRO A 609 -17.77 15.42 3.75
C PRO A 609 -16.96 16.42 2.92
N ALA A 610 -16.24 15.93 1.93
CA ALA A 610 -15.50 16.78 0.99
C ALA A 610 -16.44 17.67 0.17
N TRP A 611 -17.63 17.17 -0.16
CA TRP A 611 -18.71 17.90 -0.82
C TRP A 611 -19.95 17.97 0.10
N PRO A 612 -20.60 19.13 0.26
CA PRO A 612 -21.64 19.31 1.27
C PRO A 612 -22.99 18.66 0.93
N GLU A 613 -23.23 18.36 -0.34
CA GLU A 613 -24.47 17.81 -0.85
C GLU A 613 -24.29 16.33 -1.25
N ALA A 614 -25.38 15.60 -1.40
CA ALA A 614 -25.34 14.26 -1.93
C ALA A 614 -24.82 14.26 -3.38
N LEU A 615 -23.84 13.46 -3.66
CA LEU A 615 -23.29 13.28 -5.00
C LEU A 615 -24.12 12.27 -5.80
N PRO A 616 -24.23 12.43 -7.14
CA PRO A 616 -24.80 11.41 -8.00
C PRO A 616 -24.00 10.08 -7.89
N ASP A 617 -24.64 8.95 -8.17
CA ASP A 617 -23.96 7.66 -8.24
C ASP A 617 -22.80 7.71 -9.26
N GLY A 618 -21.67 7.09 -8.91
CA GLY A 618 -20.45 7.11 -9.73
C GLY A 618 -19.68 8.43 -9.71
N VAL A 619 -20.01 9.35 -8.80
CA VAL A 619 -19.26 10.59 -8.59
C VAL A 619 -18.62 10.55 -7.20
N LEU A 620 -17.31 10.80 -7.16
CA LEU A 620 -16.52 10.82 -5.94
C LEU A 620 -15.99 12.21 -5.64
N ALA A 621 -15.86 12.56 -4.37
CA ALA A 621 -15.23 13.80 -3.95
C ALA A 621 -14.13 13.54 -2.92
N ALA A 622 -13.02 14.26 -3.04
CA ALA A 622 -11.92 14.23 -2.08
C ALA A 622 -11.45 15.66 -1.77
N ARG A 623 -11.02 15.88 -0.52
CA ARG A 623 -10.53 17.18 -0.05
C ARG A 623 -9.06 17.10 0.32
N ARG A 624 -8.27 18.04 -0.18
CA ARG A 624 -6.88 18.24 0.24
C ARG A 624 -6.65 19.70 0.60
N GLY A 625 -6.55 20.00 1.88
CA GLY A 625 -6.54 21.38 2.38
C GLY A 625 -7.77 22.17 1.95
N THR A 626 -7.57 23.25 1.24
CA THR A 626 -8.65 24.10 0.70
C THR A 626 -9.16 23.66 -0.68
N PHE A 627 -8.54 22.63 -1.28
CA PHE A 627 -8.92 22.10 -2.58
C PHE A 627 -9.93 20.96 -2.43
N VAL A 628 -10.97 20.98 -3.25
CA VAL A 628 -11.98 19.93 -3.35
C VAL A 628 -12.00 19.45 -4.79
N PHE A 629 -11.74 18.15 -4.97
CA PHE A 629 -11.80 17.47 -6.25
C PHE A 629 -13.13 16.74 -6.34
N VAL A 630 -13.83 16.90 -7.44
CA VAL A 630 -15.04 16.12 -7.75
C VAL A 630 -14.83 15.43 -9.08
N GLN A 631 -14.97 14.10 -9.08
CA GLN A 631 -14.61 13.23 -10.18
C GLN A 631 -15.78 12.40 -10.64
N ASN A 632 -16.11 12.51 -11.91
CA ASN A 632 -17.13 11.69 -12.57
C ASN A 632 -16.52 10.38 -13.08
N CYS A 633 -16.82 9.28 -12.44
CA CYS A 633 -16.41 7.94 -12.89
C CYS A 633 -17.37 7.31 -13.92
N ASN A 634 -18.44 8.01 -14.30
CA ASN A 634 -19.43 7.51 -15.24
C ASN A 634 -18.98 7.66 -16.71
N GLU A 635 -19.55 6.82 -17.58
CA GLU A 635 -19.37 6.90 -19.04
C GLU A 635 -20.22 8.01 -19.71
N HIS A 636 -21.01 8.73 -18.95
CA HIS A 636 -21.86 9.84 -19.39
C HIS A 636 -21.58 11.10 -18.58
N PRO A 637 -21.90 12.27 -19.11
CA PRO A 637 -21.79 13.53 -18.35
C PRO A 637 -22.75 13.55 -17.16
N VAL A 638 -22.32 14.24 -16.08
CA VAL A 638 -23.13 14.53 -14.89
C VAL A 638 -22.98 15.98 -14.52
N GLU A 639 -23.94 16.53 -13.76
CA GLU A 639 -23.86 17.89 -13.23
C GLU A 639 -23.69 17.85 -11.73
N VAL A 640 -22.74 18.62 -11.19
CA VAL A 640 -22.49 18.78 -9.76
C VAL A 640 -22.21 20.25 -9.45
N GLY A 641 -22.96 20.82 -8.51
CA GLY A 641 -22.77 22.23 -8.12
C GLY A 641 -22.91 23.22 -9.27
N GLY A 642 -23.75 22.93 -10.26
CA GLY A 642 -23.92 23.77 -11.45
C GLY A 642 -22.82 23.63 -12.52
N VAL A 643 -21.88 22.68 -12.33
CA VAL A 643 -20.78 22.40 -13.28
C VAL A 643 -21.05 21.07 -13.99
N ALA A 644 -21.00 21.08 -15.31
CA ALA A 644 -21.10 19.88 -16.14
C ALA A 644 -19.74 19.16 -16.18
N LEU A 645 -19.68 17.98 -15.59
CA LEU A 645 -18.54 17.06 -15.66
C LEU A 645 -18.72 16.10 -16.84
N ASN A 646 -17.85 16.16 -17.81
CA ASN A 646 -17.84 15.19 -18.91
C ASN A 646 -17.61 13.76 -18.36
N ARG A 647 -17.82 12.77 -19.22
CA ARG A 647 -17.43 11.38 -18.86
C ARG A 647 -15.97 11.36 -18.40
N TYR A 648 -15.70 10.73 -17.27
CA TYR A 648 -14.38 10.66 -16.63
C TYR A 648 -13.73 12.04 -16.34
N GLY A 649 -14.56 13.10 -16.28
CA GLY A 649 -14.10 14.45 -16.02
C GLY A 649 -13.85 14.70 -14.55
N THR A 650 -12.95 15.64 -14.27
CA THR A 650 -12.64 16.15 -12.93
C THR A 650 -12.79 17.66 -12.92
N ALA A 651 -13.47 18.20 -11.91
CA ALA A 651 -13.42 19.61 -11.58
C ALA A 651 -12.80 19.82 -10.20
N VAL A 652 -12.16 20.96 -10.01
CA VAL A 652 -11.46 21.30 -8.77
C VAL A 652 -11.90 22.68 -8.30
N TRP A 653 -12.27 22.78 -7.03
CA TRP A 653 -12.56 24.05 -6.36
C TRP A 653 -11.46 24.35 -5.35
N LYS A 654 -11.12 25.63 -5.22
CA LYS A 654 -10.25 26.16 -4.17
C LYS A 654 -11.00 27.23 -3.40
N ASN A 655 -11.18 27.06 -2.09
CA ASN A 655 -11.96 27.98 -1.25
C ASN A 655 -13.38 28.26 -1.78
N GLY A 656 -14.00 27.29 -2.46
CA GLY A 656 -15.35 27.45 -3.04
C GLY A 656 -15.39 28.00 -4.46
N GLU A 657 -14.27 28.45 -5.04
CA GLU A 657 -14.16 28.89 -6.43
C GLU A 657 -13.61 27.79 -7.32
N GLN A 658 -14.23 27.57 -8.47
CA GLN A 658 -13.75 26.59 -9.44
C GLN A 658 -12.44 27.09 -10.08
N VAL A 659 -11.39 26.25 -10.03
CA VAL A 659 -10.06 26.55 -10.58
C VAL A 659 -9.69 25.62 -11.74
N LEU A 660 -10.43 24.49 -11.90
CA LEU A 660 -10.25 23.50 -12.95
C LEU A 660 -11.61 22.94 -13.38
#